data_89698ed1eccef07dd0694b36c1ddae3a
#
_entry.id   89698ed1eccef07dd0694b36c1ddae3a
#
_cell.length_a   1.000
_cell.length_b   1.000
_cell.length_c   1.000
_cell.angle_alpha   90.00
_cell.angle_beta   90.00
_cell.angle_gamma   90.00
#
_symmetry.space_group_name_H-M   'P 1'
#
loop_
_entity.id
_entity.type
_entity.pdbx_description
1 polymer ?
#
loop_
_entity_poly.entity_id
_entity_poly.type
_entity_poly.pdbx_seq_one_letter_code
_entity_poly.pdbx_strand_id
1 'polypeptide(L)'
;VEKKIKIAQGQDTLLLPFVLSKQVYLLNDVVVNSKGEDPAYAIIRKAIKKRPDYLNEIKKFSAEVYIKGQLVLNDYPTSFFGKSLAPSNFDTVKNRILFLSETVSDYYVDVPNKERIEVKSSKVSGRSNGFGLSNPQIISFYQNNIDLANGLNPRGFVSPIADGALGFYNYKFEGTFYENGIEISRIRVLPKRKYEPLFTGIINIIENEWRLHSVQLSLFKEQQMQLLDTLQIEQIYVPTKQGWVIKNQVIYPKGKFFGFAFSGSFVQVYDQFNLAPQYGKKFFGNTFLKYLDSSNKKSSAYWDSIRPVPLGIAEAKDYAKKDSLEKIRQNPKYLDSLDRIRNKFKLSGFLLTGQTINKQSKKVRIQFDALIGSINYNTVEGYNASFSPRWTKRYTGRNSVSVEPSVRYGFSNTRLQPSATVRYNFGKKYFNNIGIGFGRKMFQFNNDIAIPETQNTVQTILYERNFLKLYEAQYINIGYGAGLGSGLNFRVNFQYQNRLALPNLNKPLIFVDHINRSYSANTPSPASNDHFEQHQAATLTGVLTWQPGGKYIELPEQKIGVGSKAPTFTLTYKKGISNLLGSDIDYTKWSLNVSDDLPLGLGGTFQYRATMGGFVNANKLFAPDFQHYFGNQAYVTIEHLKGFQLLPYYQFSNQSRFYSTVFAEYHLNGLLTNKIPGFRKLNWFLVGGVSYLHVNNMVDYTEAIIGIENIFKVMRVDLINGYQKGEPTRTGVRITVPIVFK
;
A
#
# COMPACT_ATOMS: atom_id res chain seq x y z
N VAL A 1 -40.37 -3.86 0.54
CA VAL A 1 -41.73 -3.25 0.69
C VAL A 1 -41.55 -1.84 1.23
N GLU A 2 -41.77 -0.82 0.41
CA GLU A 2 -41.80 0.57 0.86
C GLU A 2 -43.21 0.92 1.31
N LYS A 3 -43.34 1.36 2.56
CA LYS A 3 -44.61 1.93 3.07
C LYS A 3 -44.37 3.41 3.40
N LYS A 4 -44.95 4.31 2.62
CA LYS A 4 -44.87 5.75 2.90
C LYS A 4 -45.84 6.08 4.04
N ILE A 5 -45.35 6.69 5.11
CA ILE A 5 -46.09 7.05 6.29
C ILE A 5 -46.06 8.56 6.42
N LYS A 6 -47.23 9.18 6.53
CA LYS A 6 -47.34 10.60 6.89
C LYS A 6 -47.37 10.72 8.41
N ILE A 7 -46.42 11.40 8.99
CA ILE A 7 -46.38 11.72 10.42
C ILE A 7 -47.12 13.05 10.60
N ALA A 8 -48.14 13.06 11.44
CA ALA A 8 -48.87 14.29 11.79
C ALA A 8 -47.99 15.16 12.71
N GLN A 9 -48.03 16.49 12.50
CA GLN A 9 -47.29 17.45 13.30
C GLN A 9 -47.75 17.38 14.77
N GLY A 10 -46.84 17.04 15.72
CA GLY A 10 -47.12 16.98 17.16
C GLY A 10 -47.10 15.59 17.80
N GLN A 11 -46.74 14.53 17.09
CA GLN A 11 -46.57 13.20 17.68
C GLN A 11 -45.08 12.90 17.95
N ASP A 12 -44.69 12.82 19.22
CA ASP A 12 -43.32 12.54 19.66
C ASP A 12 -42.91 11.06 19.49
N THR A 13 -43.87 10.14 19.34
CA THR A 13 -43.62 8.72 19.20
C THR A 13 -44.67 8.06 18.32
N LEU A 14 -44.25 7.39 17.26
CA LEU A 14 -45.14 6.60 16.41
C LEU A 14 -44.77 5.12 16.51
N LEU A 15 -45.63 4.32 17.14
CA LEU A 15 -45.52 2.86 17.15
C LEU A 15 -46.12 2.30 15.86
N LEU A 16 -45.27 1.77 14.99
CA LEU A 16 -45.71 1.16 13.75
C LEU A 16 -45.63 -0.37 13.86
N PRO A 17 -46.72 -1.07 13.88
CA PRO A 17 -46.72 -2.51 13.76
C PRO A 17 -46.41 -2.89 12.31
N PHE A 18 -45.21 -3.42 12.09
CA PHE A 18 -44.88 -4.07 10.82
C PHE A 18 -45.26 -5.54 10.88
N VAL A 19 -46.30 -5.88 10.17
CA VAL A 19 -46.66 -7.27 9.90
C VAL A 19 -45.86 -7.69 8.65
N LEU A 20 -44.76 -8.40 8.83
CA LEU A 20 -44.09 -9.05 7.73
C LEU A 20 -44.89 -10.32 7.36
N SER A 21 -45.41 -10.38 6.16
CA SER A 21 -45.97 -11.61 5.62
C SER A 21 -44.85 -12.66 5.56
N LYS A 22 -45.11 -13.84 6.12
CA LYS A 22 -44.20 -14.99 6.03
C LYS A 22 -43.99 -15.30 4.55
N GLN A 23 -42.74 -15.22 4.09
CA GLN A 23 -42.42 -15.64 2.73
C GLN A 23 -42.58 -17.17 2.68
N VAL A 24 -43.58 -17.64 1.98
CA VAL A 24 -43.84 -19.06 1.80
C VAL A 24 -42.98 -19.53 0.64
N TYR A 25 -41.97 -20.32 0.93
CA TYR A 25 -41.24 -21.06 -0.11
C TYR A 25 -42.15 -22.24 -0.53
N LEU A 26 -42.70 -22.18 -1.72
CA LEU A 26 -43.35 -23.34 -2.33
C LEU A 26 -42.20 -24.31 -2.73
N LEU A 27 -41.98 -25.31 -1.89
CA LEU A 27 -41.20 -26.48 -2.29
C LEU A 27 -42.13 -27.28 -3.21
N ASN A 28 -42.02 -27.07 -4.53
CA ASN A 28 -42.55 -28.06 -5.45
C ASN A 28 -41.87 -29.38 -5.12
N ASP A 29 -42.63 -30.46 -4.99
CA ASP A 29 -42.09 -31.80 -4.78
C ASP A 29 -41.01 -32.07 -5.82
N VAL A 30 -39.76 -31.91 -5.42
CA VAL A 30 -38.61 -32.30 -6.24
C VAL A 30 -38.63 -33.83 -6.16
N VAL A 31 -39.14 -34.46 -7.18
CA VAL A 31 -38.93 -35.90 -7.40
C VAL A 31 -37.42 -36.09 -7.63
N VAL A 32 -36.71 -36.31 -6.56
CA VAL A 32 -35.30 -36.67 -6.61
C VAL A 32 -35.24 -38.09 -7.14
N ASN A 33 -35.15 -38.24 -8.43
CA ASN A 33 -34.68 -39.47 -9.03
C ASN A 33 -33.28 -39.72 -8.47
N SER A 34 -33.09 -40.82 -7.73
CA SER A 34 -31.83 -41.17 -7.05
C SER A 34 -30.62 -41.35 -7.99
N LYS A 35 -30.77 -41.08 -9.28
CA LYS A 35 -29.73 -41.13 -10.33
C LYS A 35 -29.66 -39.87 -11.19
N GLY A 36 -30.39 -38.79 -10.88
CA GLY A 36 -30.40 -37.55 -11.66
C GLY A 36 -29.48 -36.48 -11.06
N GLU A 37 -28.93 -35.63 -11.93
CA GLU A 37 -28.19 -34.43 -11.53
C GLU A 37 -29.14 -33.41 -10.84
N ASP A 38 -28.68 -32.72 -9.78
CA ASP A 38 -29.48 -31.71 -9.08
C ASP A 38 -29.97 -30.63 -10.06
N PRO A 39 -31.24 -30.21 -10.04
CA PRO A 39 -31.79 -29.20 -10.94
C PRO A 39 -31.02 -27.88 -10.98
N ALA A 40 -30.33 -27.54 -9.88
CA ALA A 40 -29.48 -26.35 -9.81
C ALA A 40 -28.44 -26.30 -10.93
N TYR A 41 -27.89 -27.46 -11.35
CA TYR A 41 -26.86 -27.46 -12.41
C TYR A 41 -27.36 -27.03 -13.76
N ALA A 42 -28.62 -27.38 -14.11
CA ALA A 42 -29.24 -26.95 -15.36
C ALA A 42 -29.45 -25.43 -15.37
N ILE A 43 -29.90 -24.85 -14.25
CA ILE A 43 -30.11 -23.41 -14.06
C ILE A 43 -28.75 -22.68 -14.15
N ILE A 44 -27.75 -23.19 -13.44
CA ILE A 44 -26.40 -22.59 -13.43
C ILE A 44 -25.75 -22.61 -14.82
N ARG A 45 -25.88 -23.68 -15.61
CA ARG A 45 -25.37 -23.71 -17.00
C ARG A 45 -26.03 -22.62 -17.85
N LYS A 46 -27.32 -22.40 -17.69
CA LYS A 46 -28.04 -21.32 -18.41
C LYS A 46 -27.58 -19.95 -17.94
N ALA A 47 -27.40 -19.74 -16.63
CA ALA A 47 -26.87 -18.49 -16.08
C ALA A 47 -25.43 -18.22 -16.55
N ILE A 48 -24.54 -19.22 -16.58
CA ILE A 48 -23.18 -19.12 -17.11
C ILE A 48 -23.21 -18.70 -18.59
N LYS A 49 -24.08 -19.33 -19.40
CA LYS A 49 -24.24 -19.01 -20.82
C LYS A 49 -24.72 -17.56 -21.04
N LYS A 50 -25.62 -17.07 -20.20
CA LYS A 50 -26.18 -15.70 -20.27
C LYS A 50 -25.31 -14.63 -19.58
N ARG A 51 -24.34 -15.03 -18.77
CA ARG A 51 -23.48 -14.15 -18.00
C ARG A 51 -22.80 -13.05 -18.85
N PRO A 52 -22.20 -13.32 -20.02
CA PRO A 52 -21.58 -12.27 -20.84
C PRO A 52 -22.58 -11.21 -21.31
N ASP A 53 -23.82 -11.59 -21.60
CA ASP A 53 -24.87 -10.67 -22.02
C ASP A 53 -25.14 -9.66 -20.90
N TYR A 54 -25.33 -10.13 -19.67
CA TYR A 54 -25.61 -9.29 -18.49
C TYR A 54 -24.40 -8.48 -18.02
N LEU A 55 -23.18 -9.01 -18.18
CA LEU A 55 -21.96 -8.26 -17.88
C LEU A 55 -21.83 -7.01 -18.80
N ASN A 56 -22.33 -7.12 -20.03
CA ASN A 56 -22.22 -6.09 -21.07
C ASN A 56 -23.53 -5.32 -21.30
N GLU A 57 -24.60 -5.61 -20.56
CA GLU A 57 -25.92 -5.00 -20.75
C GLU A 57 -25.89 -3.48 -20.53
N ILE A 58 -25.25 -3.04 -19.44
CA ILE A 58 -25.17 -1.62 -19.09
C ILE A 58 -23.74 -1.16 -19.20
N LYS A 59 -23.43 -0.46 -20.29
CA LYS A 59 -22.08 0.08 -20.54
C LYS A 59 -21.86 1.47 -19.97
N LYS A 60 -22.96 2.25 -19.83
CA LYS A 60 -22.91 3.62 -19.32
C LYS A 60 -24.07 3.85 -18.36
N PHE A 61 -23.79 4.44 -17.25
CA PHE A 61 -24.84 4.89 -16.33
C PHE A 61 -24.36 6.01 -15.41
N SER A 62 -25.31 6.71 -14.84
CA SER A 62 -25.09 7.49 -13.62
C SER A 62 -26.12 7.11 -12.56
N ALA A 63 -25.72 7.23 -11.30
CA ALA A 63 -26.61 6.97 -10.16
C ALA A 63 -26.22 7.86 -8.99
N GLU A 64 -27.17 8.19 -8.13
CA GLU A 64 -26.87 8.69 -6.80
C GLU A 64 -26.57 7.52 -5.87
N VAL A 65 -25.51 7.62 -5.09
CA VAL A 65 -25.06 6.55 -4.19
C VAL A 65 -24.94 7.08 -2.77
N TYR A 66 -25.68 6.46 -1.86
CA TYR A 66 -25.49 6.63 -0.43
C TYR A 66 -24.61 5.51 0.10
N ILE A 67 -23.57 5.86 0.86
CA ILE A 67 -22.66 4.91 1.52
C ILE A 67 -22.68 5.18 3.01
N LYS A 68 -23.00 4.16 3.83
CA LYS A 68 -22.80 4.17 5.28
C LYS A 68 -21.77 3.11 5.65
N GLY A 69 -20.64 3.54 6.24
CA GLY A 69 -19.57 2.66 6.68
C GLY A 69 -19.38 2.72 8.18
N GLN A 70 -19.37 1.54 8.81
CA GLN A 70 -19.14 1.37 10.24
C GLN A 70 -18.07 0.33 10.51
N LEU A 71 -17.17 0.60 11.46
CA LEU A 71 -16.22 -0.35 12.01
C LEU A 71 -16.33 -0.37 13.54
N VAL A 72 -16.51 -1.56 14.09
CA VAL A 72 -16.68 -1.79 15.53
C VAL A 72 -15.53 -2.61 16.07
N LEU A 73 -14.95 -2.20 17.19
CA LEU A 73 -14.02 -3.00 17.98
C LEU A 73 -14.82 -3.84 18.95
N ASN A 74 -14.86 -5.14 18.72
CA ASN A 74 -15.66 -6.07 19.52
C ASN A 74 -14.91 -6.52 20.78
N ASP A 75 -13.59 -6.75 20.63
CA ASP A 75 -12.72 -7.19 21.73
C ASP A 75 -11.28 -6.72 21.50
N TYR A 76 -10.51 -6.59 22.60
CA TYR A 76 -9.11 -6.20 22.55
C TYR A 76 -8.31 -6.82 23.70
N PRO A 77 -6.99 -7.07 23.54
CA PRO A 77 -6.18 -7.66 24.58
C PRO A 77 -5.96 -6.66 25.75
N THR A 78 -5.90 -7.16 26.96
CA THR A 78 -5.63 -6.35 28.16
C THR A 78 -4.19 -5.82 28.21
N SER A 79 -3.27 -6.49 27.52
CA SER A 79 -1.89 -6.06 27.36
C SER A 79 -1.41 -6.31 25.93
N PHE A 80 -0.52 -5.45 25.43
CA PHE A 80 0.07 -5.57 24.09
C PHE A 80 1.57 -5.27 24.19
N PHE A 81 2.40 -6.24 23.76
CA PHE A 81 3.86 -6.19 23.92
C PHE A 81 4.31 -5.83 25.35
N GLY A 82 3.70 -6.48 26.36
CA GLY A 82 4.05 -6.25 27.77
C GLY A 82 3.58 -4.92 28.36
N LYS A 83 2.90 -4.07 27.57
CA LYS A 83 2.27 -2.82 28.05
C LYS A 83 0.80 -3.06 28.29
N SER A 84 0.32 -2.79 29.52
CA SER A 84 -1.10 -2.78 29.81
C SER A 84 -1.79 -1.73 28.92
N LEU A 85 -2.82 -2.14 28.20
CA LEU A 85 -3.75 -1.25 27.49
C LEU A 85 -4.78 -0.76 28.52
N ALA A 86 -4.29 0.00 29.52
CA ALA A 86 -5.13 0.51 30.58
C ALA A 86 -6.25 1.42 30.08
N PRO A 87 -7.39 1.49 30.78
CA PRO A 87 -8.62 2.15 30.36
C PRO A 87 -8.54 3.64 30.03
N SER A 88 -7.45 4.31 30.34
CA SER A 88 -7.28 5.75 30.13
C SER A 88 -7.25 6.19 28.66
N ASN A 89 -7.05 5.26 27.72
CA ASN A 89 -7.05 5.55 26.29
C ASN A 89 -8.15 4.84 25.49
N PHE A 90 -8.78 3.83 26.07
CA PHE A 90 -9.89 3.11 25.50
C PHE A 90 -11.02 3.08 26.52
N ASP A 91 -12.18 3.63 26.19
CA ASP A 91 -13.39 3.40 26.97
C ASP A 91 -13.55 1.88 27.16
N THR A 92 -13.79 1.42 28.38
CA THR A 92 -13.93 0.00 28.76
C THR A 92 -15.16 -0.69 28.11
N VAL A 93 -15.84 -0.01 27.23
CA VAL A 93 -17.06 -0.51 26.58
C VAL A 93 -16.69 -1.45 25.45
N LYS A 94 -17.03 -2.74 25.58
CA LYS A 94 -17.07 -3.70 24.47
C LYS A 94 -18.00 -3.18 23.36
N ASN A 95 -17.71 -3.57 22.10
CA ASN A 95 -18.48 -3.14 20.91
C ASN A 95 -18.42 -1.63 20.63
N ARG A 96 -17.24 -1.04 20.79
CA ARG A 96 -17.03 0.37 20.51
C ARG A 96 -16.97 0.66 19.00
N ILE A 97 -17.77 1.59 18.53
CA ILE A 97 -17.67 2.10 17.16
C ILE A 97 -16.33 2.88 17.02
N LEU A 98 -15.41 2.34 16.23
CA LEU A 98 -14.14 2.99 15.91
C LEU A 98 -14.29 4.03 14.81
N PHE A 99 -15.10 3.69 13.81
CA PHE A 99 -15.33 4.51 12.63
C PHE A 99 -16.79 4.43 12.24
N LEU A 100 -17.38 5.59 11.93
CA LEU A 100 -18.71 5.72 11.37
C LEU A 100 -18.70 6.89 10.40
N SER A 101 -19.11 6.66 9.17
CA SER A 101 -19.24 7.70 8.16
C SER A 101 -20.44 7.48 7.26
N GLU A 102 -20.96 8.59 6.74
CA GLU A 102 -22.01 8.63 5.73
C GLU A 102 -21.57 9.53 4.58
N THR A 103 -21.86 9.13 3.35
CA THR A 103 -21.61 9.94 2.15
C THR A 103 -22.74 9.80 1.15
N VAL A 104 -23.03 10.87 0.41
CA VAL A 104 -23.88 10.86 -0.79
C VAL A 104 -23.08 11.42 -1.94
N SER A 105 -23.06 10.70 -3.04
CA SER A 105 -22.30 11.06 -4.22
C SER A 105 -23.04 10.74 -5.51
N ASP A 106 -22.77 11.49 -6.56
CA ASP A 106 -23.10 11.10 -7.91
C ASP A 106 -21.99 10.21 -8.46
N TYR A 107 -22.37 9.06 -8.97
CA TYR A 107 -21.47 8.06 -9.55
C TYR A 107 -21.73 7.93 -11.03
N TYR A 108 -20.69 8.12 -11.84
CA TYR A 108 -20.73 8.11 -13.29
C TYR A 108 -19.79 7.02 -13.82
N VAL A 109 -20.28 6.19 -14.72
CA VAL A 109 -19.54 5.06 -15.27
C VAL A 109 -19.66 5.03 -16.79
N ASP A 110 -18.54 4.72 -17.47
CA ASP A 110 -18.44 4.39 -18.88
C ASP A 110 -17.44 3.23 -19.03
N VAL A 111 -17.99 2.01 -19.07
CA VAL A 111 -17.20 0.75 -19.10
C VAL A 111 -16.29 0.73 -20.34
N PRO A 112 -15.04 0.20 -20.27
CA PRO A 112 -14.55 -0.63 -19.15
C PRO A 112 -13.77 0.11 -18.07
N ASN A 113 -13.29 1.33 -18.30
CA ASN A 113 -12.26 1.91 -17.43
C ASN A 113 -12.53 3.35 -16.97
N LYS A 114 -13.68 3.93 -17.33
CA LYS A 114 -13.95 5.32 -16.97
C LYS A 114 -14.98 5.36 -15.85
N GLU A 115 -14.60 6.00 -14.76
CA GLU A 115 -15.45 6.27 -13.61
C GLU A 115 -15.15 7.65 -13.05
N ARG A 116 -16.17 8.29 -12.53
CA ARG A 116 -16.09 9.56 -11.82
C ARG A 116 -17.10 9.59 -10.69
N ILE A 117 -16.67 10.09 -9.54
CA ILE A 117 -17.47 10.22 -8.33
C ILE A 117 -17.43 11.67 -7.89
N GLU A 118 -18.59 12.27 -7.69
CA GLU A 118 -18.71 13.62 -7.12
C GLU A 118 -19.44 13.56 -5.79
N VAL A 119 -18.72 13.78 -4.69
CA VAL A 119 -19.26 13.68 -3.33
C VAL A 119 -20.00 14.98 -2.99
N LYS A 120 -21.31 14.90 -2.90
CA LYS A 120 -22.22 16.01 -2.54
C LYS A 120 -22.26 16.27 -1.05
N SER A 121 -22.23 15.20 -0.25
CA SER A 121 -22.23 15.30 1.20
C SER A 121 -21.43 14.18 1.85
N SER A 122 -20.73 14.51 2.94
CA SER A 122 -19.90 13.58 3.70
C SER A 122 -19.94 13.93 5.18
N LYS A 123 -20.12 12.94 6.05
CA LYS A 123 -20.10 13.08 7.50
C LYS A 123 -19.26 11.95 8.12
N VAL A 124 -18.41 12.31 9.07
CA VAL A 124 -17.61 11.35 9.83
C VAL A 124 -17.78 11.63 11.31
N SER A 125 -18.13 10.62 12.09
CA SER A 125 -18.34 10.76 13.54
C SER A 125 -17.09 11.27 14.24
N GLY A 126 -17.22 12.40 14.96
CA GLY A 126 -16.12 13.04 15.70
C GLY A 126 -15.04 13.68 14.82
N ARG A 127 -15.34 14.01 13.57
CA ARG A 127 -14.45 14.72 12.63
C ARG A 127 -15.23 15.64 11.70
N SER A 128 -15.54 16.84 12.16
CA SER A 128 -16.30 17.85 11.39
C SER A 128 -15.67 18.20 10.05
N ASN A 129 -14.32 18.10 9.94
CA ASN A 129 -13.59 18.32 8.69
C ASN A 129 -13.19 17.00 8.01
N GLY A 130 -13.76 15.87 8.44
CA GLY A 130 -13.47 14.55 7.90
C GLY A 130 -14.17 14.31 6.56
N PHE A 131 -13.58 13.44 5.77
CA PHE A 131 -14.19 12.92 4.54
C PHE A 131 -14.40 11.42 4.72
N GLY A 132 -15.65 10.97 4.56
CA GLY A 132 -16.05 9.58 4.73
C GLY A 132 -15.70 8.71 3.54
N LEU A 133 -16.05 7.44 3.63
CA LEU A 133 -15.90 6.49 2.53
C LEU A 133 -16.87 6.90 1.41
N SER A 134 -16.35 7.13 0.22
CA SER A 134 -17.11 7.68 -0.90
C SER A 134 -16.89 6.96 -2.23
N ASN A 135 -16.06 5.93 -2.25
CA ASN A 135 -15.85 5.11 -3.44
C ASN A 135 -16.85 3.95 -3.46
N PRO A 136 -17.95 4.02 -4.26
CA PRO A 136 -18.84 2.91 -4.42
C PRO A 136 -18.12 1.80 -5.16
N GLN A 137 -17.92 0.68 -4.49
CA GLN A 137 -17.29 -0.49 -5.09
C GLN A 137 -18.37 -1.48 -5.52
N ILE A 138 -18.84 -1.39 -6.77
CA ILE A 138 -19.77 -2.37 -7.32
C ILE A 138 -19.04 -3.70 -7.55
N ILE A 139 -19.46 -4.71 -6.79
CA ILE A 139 -18.98 -6.08 -6.95
C ILE A 139 -19.87 -6.76 -7.99
N SER A 140 -19.34 -7.05 -9.18
CA SER A 140 -20.12 -7.75 -10.22
C SER A 140 -19.84 -9.25 -10.21
N PHE A 141 -20.82 -10.04 -9.80
CA PHE A 141 -20.75 -11.50 -9.86
C PHE A 141 -20.86 -12.06 -11.29
N TYR A 142 -21.14 -11.21 -12.28
CA TYR A 142 -21.03 -11.57 -13.68
C TYR A 142 -19.57 -11.60 -14.22
N GLN A 143 -18.60 -11.11 -13.45
CA GLN A 143 -17.17 -11.30 -13.76
C GLN A 143 -16.73 -12.72 -13.43
N ASN A 144 -15.77 -13.26 -14.17
CA ASN A 144 -15.19 -14.59 -13.86
C ASN A 144 -14.40 -14.60 -12.56
N ASN A 145 -13.61 -13.54 -12.35
CA ASN A 145 -12.79 -13.37 -11.17
C ASN A 145 -13.13 -12.02 -10.51
N ILE A 146 -13.42 -12.06 -9.22
CA ILE A 146 -13.87 -10.92 -8.44
C ILE A 146 -12.71 -10.43 -7.58
N ASP A 147 -12.27 -9.21 -7.82
CA ASP A 147 -11.34 -8.49 -6.96
C ASP A 147 -12.13 -7.66 -5.94
N LEU A 148 -12.06 -8.05 -4.67
CA LEU A 148 -12.84 -7.41 -3.61
C LEU A 148 -12.12 -6.24 -2.95
N ALA A 149 -10.80 -6.32 -2.82
CA ALA A 149 -9.92 -5.26 -2.33
C ALA A 149 -8.46 -5.69 -2.48
N ASN A 150 -7.57 -4.75 -2.77
CA ASN A 150 -6.14 -5.01 -2.78
C ASN A 150 -5.69 -5.59 -1.42
N GLY A 151 -5.15 -6.80 -1.44
CA GLY A 151 -4.58 -7.47 -0.27
C GLY A 151 -5.48 -8.48 0.44
N LEU A 152 -6.76 -8.68 0.07
CA LEU A 152 -7.56 -9.80 0.60
C LEU A 152 -7.14 -11.13 0.00
N ASN A 153 -7.00 -11.19 -1.31
CA ASN A 153 -6.38 -12.30 -2.03
C ASN A 153 -5.82 -11.77 -3.35
N PRO A 154 -4.52 -11.89 -3.61
CA PRO A 154 -3.91 -11.38 -4.86
C PRO A 154 -4.46 -12.06 -6.14
N ARG A 155 -5.03 -13.27 -6.00
CA ARG A 155 -5.63 -14.02 -7.11
C ARG A 155 -7.09 -13.63 -7.38
N GLY A 156 -7.73 -12.84 -6.50
CA GLY A 156 -9.18 -12.63 -6.53
C GLY A 156 -9.97 -13.87 -6.14
N PHE A 157 -11.30 -13.85 -6.35
CA PHE A 157 -12.22 -14.92 -5.99
C PHE A 157 -13.06 -15.33 -7.19
N VAL A 158 -13.23 -16.63 -7.40
CA VAL A 158 -13.99 -17.15 -8.55
C VAL A 158 -15.50 -16.91 -8.35
N SER A 159 -16.17 -16.33 -9.33
CA SER A 159 -17.62 -16.16 -9.27
C SER A 159 -18.36 -17.51 -9.30
N PRO A 160 -19.46 -17.65 -8.54
CA PRO A 160 -20.32 -18.85 -8.63
C PRO A 160 -20.97 -19.12 -10.00
N ILE A 161 -20.94 -18.12 -10.90
CA ILE A 161 -21.43 -18.26 -12.28
C ILE A 161 -20.32 -17.95 -13.31
N ALA A 162 -19.04 -18.10 -12.91
CA ALA A 162 -17.90 -17.99 -13.84
C ALA A 162 -17.94 -19.07 -14.92
N ASP A 163 -17.26 -18.88 -16.04
CA ASP A 163 -17.21 -19.84 -17.15
C ASP A 163 -16.81 -21.26 -16.71
N GLY A 164 -15.85 -21.36 -15.79
CA GLY A 164 -15.41 -22.64 -15.22
C GLY A 164 -16.07 -23.01 -13.87
N ALA A 165 -17.14 -22.35 -13.44
CA ALA A 165 -17.70 -22.46 -12.09
C ALA A 165 -18.09 -23.90 -11.69
N LEU A 166 -18.56 -24.71 -12.64
CA LEU A 166 -18.89 -26.12 -12.41
C LEU A 166 -17.69 -26.97 -11.95
N GLY A 167 -16.47 -26.56 -12.26
CA GLY A 167 -15.24 -27.20 -11.78
C GLY A 167 -14.87 -26.82 -10.34
N PHE A 168 -15.37 -25.70 -9.85
CA PHE A 168 -15.04 -25.11 -8.55
C PHE A 168 -16.13 -25.32 -7.49
N TYR A 169 -17.41 -25.40 -7.89
CA TYR A 169 -18.54 -25.40 -6.99
C TYR A 169 -19.44 -26.64 -7.16
N ASN A 170 -20.05 -27.05 -6.07
CA ASN A 170 -21.27 -27.85 -6.03
C ASN A 170 -22.47 -26.93 -5.82
N TYR A 171 -23.58 -27.29 -6.44
CA TYR A 171 -24.83 -26.54 -6.36
C TYR A 171 -25.94 -27.43 -5.84
N LYS A 172 -26.81 -26.86 -4.98
CA LYS A 172 -28.00 -27.53 -4.46
C LYS A 172 -29.20 -26.63 -4.65
N PHE A 173 -30.21 -27.14 -5.27
CA PHE A 173 -31.49 -26.47 -5.42
C PHE A 173 -32.22 -26.49 -4.07
N GLU A 174 -32.70 -25.32 -3.60
CA GLU A 174 -33.44 -25.16 -2.34
C GLU A 174 -34.92 -24.82 -2.54
N GLY A 175 -35.37 -24.71 -3.79
CA GLY A 175 -36.77 -24.40 -4.12
C GLY A 175 -36.91 -23.10 -4.90
N THR A 176 -38.14 -22.74 -5.21
CA THR A 176 -38.51 -21.48 -5.88
C THR A 176 -39.36 -20.61 -4.97
N PHE A 177 -39.35 -19.32 -5.23
CA PHE A 177 -40.27 -18.36 -4.62
C PHE A 177 -40.69 -17.30 -5.64
N TYR A 178 -41.74 -16.58 -5.36
CA TYR A 178 -42.28 -15.53 -6.23
C TYR A 178 -42.12 -14.17 -5.59
N GLU A 179 -41.64 -13.21 -6.35
CA GLU A 179 -41.59 -11.79 -5.95
C GLU A 179 -42.10 -10.93 -7.09
N ASN A 180 -43.16 -10.14 -6.85
CA ASN A 180 -43.81 -9.32 -7.87
C ASN A 180 -44.21 -10.09 -9.15
N GLY A 181 -44.61 -11.35 -9.01
CA GLY A 181 -45.00 -12.23 -10.12
C GLY A 181 -43.83 -12.87 -10.87
N ILE A 182 -42.61 -12.62 -10.47
CA ILE A 182 -41.39 -13.20 -11.06
C ILE A 182 -41.04 -14.47 -10.27
N GLU A 183 -40.80 -15.56 -10.97
CA GLU A 183 -40.34 -16.82 -10.40
C GLU A 183 -38.84 -16.80 -10.23
N ILE A 184 -38.35 -17.17 -9.03
CA ILE A 184 -36.95 -17.06 -8.64
C ILE A 184 -36.52 -18.37 -8.01
N SER A 185 -35.49 -18.99 -8.59
CA SER A 185 -34.84 -20.18 -8.09
C SER A 185 -33.77 -19.87 -7.06
N ARG A 186 -33.90 -20.49 -5.89
CA ARG A 186 -32.92 -20.38 -4.79
C ARG A 186 -31.92 -21.52 -4.85
N ILE A 187 -30.65 -21.17 -4.99
CA ILE A 187 -29.56 -22.12 -5.17
C ILE A 187 -28.47 -21.90 -4.12
N ARG A 188 -28.15 -22.98 -3.41
CA ARG A 188 -27.01 -23.02 -2.49
C ARG A 188 -25.73 -23.33 -3.25
N VAL A 189 -24.71 -22.51 -3.01
CA VAL A 189 -23.37 -22.62 -3.59
C VAL A 189 -22.41 -23.15 -2.53
N LEU A 190 -21.69 -24.22 -2.84
CA LEU A 190 -20.74 -24.91 -1.96
C LEU A 190 -19.41 -25.12 -2.67
N PRO A 191 -18.27 -24.66 -2.10
CA PRO A 191 -16.95 -24.91 -2.68
C PRO A 191 -16.64 -26.41 -2.75
N LYS A 192 -16.15 -26.89 -3.90
CA LYS A 192 -15.60 -28.26 -4.03
C LYS A 192 -14.31 -28.44 -3.24
N ARG A 193 -13.56 -27.37 -3.04
CA ARG A 193 -12.27 -27.38 -2.35
C ARG A 193 -12.21 -26.30 -1.29
N LYS A 194 -11.92 -26.71 -0.06
CA LYS A 194 -11.96 -25.86 1.13
C LYS A 194 -10.96 -24.69 1.09
N TYR A 195 -9.79 -24.87 0.48
CA TYR A 195 -8.66 -23.95 0.54
C TYR A 195 -8.42 -23.18 -0.77
N GLU A 196 -9.44 -23.05 -1.60
CA GLU A 196 -9.40 -22.21 -2.79
C GLU A 196 -10.20 -20.91 -2.57
N PRO A 197 -9.94 -19.83 -3.32
CA PRO A 197 -10.62 -18.55 -3.17
C PRO A 197 -12.05 -18.62 -3.74
N LEU A 198 -12.93 -19.32 -3.04
CA LEU A 198 -14.28 -19.65 -3.47
C LEU A 198 -15.32 -19.17 -2.46
N PHE A 199 -16.45 -18.68 -2.96
CA PHE A 199 -17.59 -18.27 -2.16
C PHE A 199 -18.42 -19.47 -1.67
N THR A 200 -19.12 -19.29 -0.56
CA THR A 200 -20.19 -20.16 -0.11
C THR A 200 -21.42 -19.32 0.25
N GLY A 201 -22.63 -19.84 0.05
CA GLY A 201 -23.86 -19.12 0.39
C GLY A 201 -25.00 -19.38 -0.57
N ILE A 202 -25.79 -18.37 -0.85
CA ILE A 202 -27.00 -18.44 -1.66
C ILE A 202 -26.90 -17.49 -2.83
N ILE A 203 -27.31 -17.94 -3.99
CA ILE A 203 -27.66 -17.11 -5.14
C ILE A 203 -29.09 -17.37 -5.55
N ASN A 204 -29.81 -16.34 -5.87
CA ASN A 204 -31.18 -16.38 -6.37
C ASN A 204 -31.17 -15.98 -7.84
N ILE A 205 -31.71 -16.86 -8.69
CA ILE A 205 -31.70 -16.70 -10.15
C ILE A 205 -33.15 -16.61 -10.66
N ILE A 206 -33.43 -15.61 -11.48
CA ILE A 206 -34.74 -15.42 -12.13
C ILE A 206 -34.92 -16.49 -13.20
N GLU A 207 -36.04 -17.23 -13.15
CA GLU A 207 -36.40 -18.20 -14.15
C GLU A 207 -36.63 -17.56 -15.52
N ASN A 208 -36.33 -18.25 -16.58
CA ASN A 208 -36.41 -17.85 -18.00
C ASN A 208 -35.43 -16.77 -18.42
N GLU A 209 -35.05 -15.82 -17.56
CA GLU A 209 -34.01 -14.84 -17.83
C GLU A 209 -32.61 -15.35 -17.46
N TRP A 210 -32.50 -16.21 -16.44
CA TRP A 210 -31.24 -16.80 -15.92
C TRP A 210 -30.26 -15.75 -15.40
N ARG A 211 -30.80 -14.62 -14.89
CA ARG A 211 -30.04 -13.54 -14.27
C ARG A 211 -30.09 -13.60 -12.75
N LEU A 212 -29.10 -12.99 -12.12
CA LEU A 212 -29.07 -12.85 -10.66
C LEU A 212 -30.18 -11.87 -10.21
N HIS A 213 -31.02 -12.31 -9.27
CA HIS A 213 -31.95 -11.48 -8.53
C HIS A 213 -31.31 -10.94 -7.26
N SER A 214 -30.66 -11.80 -6.51
CA SER A 214 -29.93 -11.42 -5.30
C SER A 214 -28.86 -12.45 -4.96
N VAL A 215 -27.87 -12.02 -4.16
CA VAL A 215 -26.82 -12.90 -3.65
C VAL A 215 -26.60 -12.67 -2.17
N GLN A 216 -26.31 -13.75 -1.44
CA GLN A 216 -25.84 -13.73 -0.07
C GLN A 216 -24.68 -14.70 0.04
N LEU A 217 -23.48 -14.20 -0.17
CA LEU A 217 -22.26 -14.98 -0.33
C LEU A 217 -21.24 -14.63 0.74
N SER A 218 -20.55 -15.64 1.25
CA SER A 218 -19.55 -15.50 2.30
C SER A 218 -18.22 -16.12 1.89
N LEU A 219 -17.16 -15.53 2.38
CA LEU A 219 -15.80 -16.02 2.36
C LEU A 219 -15.32 -16.20 3.79
N PHE A 220 -14.59 -17.27 4.05
CA PHE A 220 -13.95 -17.52 5.33
C PHE A 220 -12.44 -17.53 5.16
N LYS A 221 -11.71 -17.47 6.26
CA LYS A 221 -10.25 -17.47 6.27
C LYS A 221 -9.64 -18.67 5.51
N GLU A 222 -10.29 -19.83 5.55
CA GLU A 222 -9.85 -21.02 4.85
C GLU A 222 -9.86 -20.88 3.32
N GLN A 223 -10.69 -19.98 2.76
CA GLN A 223 -10.67 -19.62 1.34
C GLN A 223 -9.53 -18.66 0.99
N GLN A 224 -8.45 -18.69 1.77
CA GLN A 224 -7.23 -17.89 1.56
C GLN A 224 -7.42 -16.39 1.65
N MET A 225 -8.38 -15.97 2.41
CA MET A 225 -8.58 -14.57 2.73
C MET A 225 -7.52 -14.10 3.73
N GLN A 226 -6.83 -13.03 3.39
CA GLN A 226 -5.86 -12.38 4.28
C GLN A 226 -6.57 -11.34 5.15
N LEU A 227 -6.04 -11.08 6.34
CA LEU A 227 -6.48 -10.04 7.27
C LEU A 227 -7.89 -10.21 7.86
N LEU A 228 -8.82 -10.88 7.20
CA LEU A 228 -10.18 -11.10 7.66
C LEU A 228 -10.42 -12.58 8.00
N ASP A 229 -11.28 -12.84 8.98
CA ASP A 229 -11.74 -14.19 9.29
C ASP A 229 -13.01 -14.53 8.51
N THR A 230 -13.87 -13.54 8.25
CA THR A 230 -15.11 -13.69 7.47
C THR A 230 -15.41 -12.42 6.69
N LEU A 231 -15.88 -12.57 5.48
CA LEU A 231 -16.45 -11.51 4.66
C LEU A 231 -17.78 -11.99 4.06
N GLN A 232 -18.90 -11.32 4.38
CA GLN A 232 -20.20 -11.59 3.79
C GLN A 232 -20.59 -10.45 2.86
N ILE A 233 -21.14 -10.77 1.71
CA ILE A 233 -21.60 -9.83 0.68
C ILE A 233 -23.06 -10.15 0.38
N GLU A 234 -23.88 -9.13 0.45
CA GLU A 234 -25.31 -9.19 0.09
C GLU A 234 -25.57 -8.18 -1.00
N GLN A 235 -26.28 -8.59 -2.05
CA GLN A 235 -26.71 -7.70 -3.13
C GLN A 235 -28.14 -8.02 -3.53
N ILE A 236 -28.88 -6.97 -3.88
CA ILE A 236 -30.23 -7.06 -4.43
C ILE A 236 -30.26 -6.26 -5.73
N TYR A 237 -30.74 -6.90 -6.78
CA TYR A 237 -30.95 -6.27 -8.08
C TYR A 237 -32.43 -5.94 -8.25
N VAL A 238 -32.72 -4.87 -8.96
CA VAL A 238 -34.07 -4.44 -9.29
C VAL A 238 -34.23 -4.15 -10.78
N PRO A 239 -35.40 -4.41 -11.36
CA PRO A 239 -35.66 -4.10 -12.77
C PRO A 239 -35.78 -2.59 -12.98
N THR A 240 -35.32 -2.12 -14.11
CA THR A 240 -35.55 -0.79 -14.65
C THR A 240 -36.11 -0.92 -16.08
N LYS A 241 -36.50 0.17 -16.71
CA LYS A 241 -36.95 0.15 -18.12
C LYS A 241 -35.88 -0.33 -19.12
N GLN A 242 -34.60 -0.31 -18.76
CA GLN A 242 -33.48 -0.57 -19.67
C GLN A 242 -32.58 -1.74 -19.22
N GLY A 243 -32.93 -2.46 -18.17
CA GLY A 243 -32.16 -3.57 -17.64
C GLY A 243 -32.24 -3.65 -16.12
N TRP A 244 -31.47 -4.53 -15.51
CA TRP A 244 -31.44 -4.72 -14.05
C TRP A 244 -30.20 -4.05 -13.45
N VAL A 245 -30.40 -3.37 -12.33
CA VAL A 245 -29.36 -2.62 -11.61
C VAL A 245 -29.26 -3.08 -10.16
N ILE A 246 -28.10 -2.92 -9.56
CA ILE A 246 -27.92 -3.16 -8.12
C ILE A 246 -28.61 -2.03 -7.37
N LYS A 247 -29.61 -2.35 -6.55
CA LYS A 247 -30.27 -1.38 -5.66
C LYS A 247 -29.51 -1.23 -4.35
N ASN A 248 -29.13 -2.37 -3.74
CA ASN A 248 -28.42 -2.40 -2.47
C ASN A 248 -27.24 -3.36 -2.54
N GLN A 249 -26.12 -2.95 -1.92
CA GLN A 249 -24.98 -3.81 -1.64
C GLN A 249 -24.53 -3.61 -0.21
N VAL A 250 -24.37 -4.70 0.53
CA VAL A 250 -23.88 -4.64 1.90
C VAL A 250 -22.71 -5.60 2.05
N ILE A 251 -21.63 -5.13 2.70
CA ILE A 251 -20.43 -5.90 2.96
C ILE A 251 -20.19 -5.93 4.46
N TYR A 252 -20.06 -7.14 5.03
CA TYR A 252 -19.83 -7.39 6.45
C TYR A 252 -18.48 -8.05 6.70
N PRO A 253 -17.38 -7.29 6.85
CA PRO A 253 -16.09 -7.85 7.24
C PRO A 253 -16.04 -8.14 8.74
N LYS A 254 -15.41 -9.27 9.11
CA LYS A 254 -15.05 -9.59 10.49
C LYS A 254 -13.62 -10.13 10.51
N GLY A 255 -12.84 -9.78 11.53
CA GLY A 255 -11.48 -10.26 11.66
C GLY A 255 -10.94 -10.13 13.07
N LYS A 256 -9.85 -10.88 13.32
CA LYS A 256 -9.08 -10.79 14.54
C LYS A 256 -7.60 -10.69 14.21
N PHE A 257 -6.94 -9.65 14.73
CA PHE A 257 -5.53 -9.38 14.47
C PHE A 257 -4.82 -8.97 15.77
N PHE A 258 -3.79 -9.69 16.16
CA PHE A 258 -3.05 -9.48 17.41
C PHE A 258 -3.94 -9.34 18.67
N GLY A 259 -5.02 -10.09 18.74
CA GLY A 259 -5.96 -10.05 19.87
C GLY A 259 -7.06 -9.00 19.74
N PHE A 260 -6.98 -8.07 18.77
CA PHE A 260 -8.07 -7.12 18.49
C PHE A 260 -9.09 -7.77 17.56
N ALA A 261 -10.33 -7.91 18.02
CA ALA A 261 -11.44 -8.41 17.23
C ALA A 261 -12.29 -7.25 16.72
N PHE A 262 -12.56 -7.23 15.43
CA PHE A 262 -13.37 -6.18 14.80
C PHE A 262 -14.44 -6.76 13.88
N SER A 263 -15.49 -5.98 13.69
CA SER A 263 -16.53 -6.21 12.69
C SER A 263 -16.89 -4.90 12.00
N GLY A 264 -17.33 -4.99 10.75
CA GLY A 264 -17.75 -3.85 9.96
C GLY A 264 -19.08 -4.08 9.29
N SER A 265 -19.71 -2.97 8.86
CA SER A 265 -20.88 -2.95 7.99
C SER A 265 -20.71 -1.79 7.01
N PHE A 266 -20.73 -2.10 5.71
CA PHE A 266 -20.60 -1.12 4.64
C PHE A 266 -21.83 -1.25 3.74
N VAL A 267 -22.80 -0.36 3.93
CA VAL A 267 -24.06 -0.33 3.21
C VAL A 267 -23.94 0.66 2.07
N GLN A 268 -24.30 0.23 0.87
CA GLN A 268 -24.36 1.05 -0.33
C GLN A 268 -25.78 0.96 -0.90
N VAL A 269 -26.44 2.09 -1.09
CA VAL A 269 -27.75 2.20 -1.69
C VAL A 269 -27.65 3.06 -2.94
N TYR A 270 -28.09 2.50 -4.06
CA TYR A 270 -28.06 3.16 -5.36
C TYR A 270 -29.46 3.62 -5.75
N ASP A 271 -29.59 4.86 -6.21
CA ASP A 271 -30.83 5.44 -6.65
C ASP A 271 -30.67 6.38 -7.84
N GLN A 272 -31.77 6.92 -8.36
CA GLN A 272 -31.80 7.89 -9.45
C GLN A 272 -30.97 7.46 -10.69
N PHE A 273 -31.10 6.20 -11.09
CA PHE A 273 -30.37 5.69 -12.24
C PHE A 273 -30.75 6.39 -13.55
N ASN A 274 -29.73 6.83 -14.28
CA ASN A 274 -29.81 7.15 -15.69
C ASN A 274 -28.92 6.18 -16.47
N LEU A 275 -29.51 5.32 -17.30
CA LEU A 275 -28.80 4.25 -18.03
C LEU A 275 -28.39 4.65 -19.46
N ALA A 276 -28.70 5.88 -19.89
CA ALA A 276 -28.30 6.44 -21.18
C ALA A 276 -27.69 7.85 -21.07
N PRO A 277 -26.76 8.09 -20.13
CA PRO A 277 -26.18 9.41 -19.95
C PRO A 277 -25.29 9.80 -21.15
N GLN A 278 -25.30 11.09 -21.49
CA GLN A 278 -24.40 11.65 -22.51
C GLN A 278 -23.22 12.32 -21.80
N TYR A 279 -22.02 11.79 -22.02
CA TYR A 279 -20.80 12.32 -21.45
C TYR A 279 -19.98 13.08 -22.49
N GLY A 280 -19.58 14.32 -22.17
CA GLY A 280 -18.67 15.11 -23.02
C GLY A 280 -17.26 14.48 -23.08
N LYS A 281 -16.52 14.76 -24.14
CA LYS A 281 -15.17 14.18 -24.40
C LYS A 281 -14.18 14.31 -23.23
N LYS A 282 -14.28 15.33 -22.38
CA LYS A 282 -13.38 15.59 -21.25
C LYS A 282 -14.03 15.31 -19.89
N PHE A 283 -15.22 14.71 -19.85
CA PHE A 283 -15.96 14.48 -18.61
C PHE A 283 -15.19 13.59 -17.63
N PHE A 284 -14.63 12.49 -18.10
CA PHE A 284 -13.78 11.58 -17.32
C PHE A 284 -12.31 12.04 -17.39
N GLY A 285 -11.99 13.11 -16.66
CA GLY A 285 -10.61 13.55 -16.53
C GLY A 285 -9.81 12.67 -15.56
N ASN A 286 -8.63 13.17 -15.16
CA ASN A 286 -7.76 12.43 -14.22
C ASN A 286 -8.26 12.42 -12.76
N THR A 287 -9.23 13.27 -12.41
CA THR A 287 -9.89 13.26 -11.09
C THR A 287 -11.04 12.25 -11.13
N PHE A 288 -10.85 11.09 -10.49
CA PHE A 288 -11.91 10.08 -10.45
C PHE A 288 -12.85 10.25 -9.26
N LEU A 289 -12.38 10.86 -8.15
CA LEU A 289 -13.18 11.15 -6.97
C LEU A 289 -12.97 12.61 -6.56
N LYS A 290 -14.05 13.37 -6.48
CA LYS A 290 -14.03 14.79 -6.10
C LYS A 290 -14.99 15.06 -4.96
N TYR A 291 -14.48 15.64 -3.88
CA TYR A 291 -15.31 16.20 -2.82
C TYR A 291 -15.62 17.66 -3.10
N LEU A 292 -16.91 18.02 -3.09
CA LEU A 292 -17.33 19.40 -3.23
C LEU A 292 -16.95 20.21 -1.98
N ASP A 293 -16.70 21.51 -2.12
CA ASP A 293 -16.20 22.38 -1.04
C ASP A 293 -17.11 22.44 0.21
N SER A 294 -18.43 22.22 0.02
CA SER A 294 -19.42 22.18 1.10
C SER A 294 -19.83 20.76 1.53
N SER A 295 -19.17 19.73 0.99
CA SER A 295 -19.63 18.34 1.20
C SER A 295 -19.63 17.90 2.66
N ASN A 296 -18.68 18.38 3.47
CA ASN A 296 -18.55 18.05 4.88
C ASN A 296 -19.19 19.08 5.84
N LYS A 297 -20.00 20.03 5.32
CA LYS A 297 -20.60 21.11 6.11
C LYS A 297 -22.12 21.00 6.22
N LYS A 298 -22.71 19.86 5.89
CA LYS A 298 -24.15 19.65 5.93
C LYS A 298 -24.68 19.55 7.36
N SER A 299 -25.86 20.12 7.61
CA SER A 299 -26.54 20.07 8.92
C SER A 299 -27.09 18.67 9.27
N SER A 300 -27.41 18.44 10.54
CA SER A 300 -28.08 17.18 10.95
C SER A 300 -29.45 17.03 10.31
N ALA A 301 -30.23 18.11 10.21
CA ALA A 301 -31.54 18.08 9.56
C ALA A 301 -31.46 17.65 8.08
N TYR A 302 -30.42 18.09 7.35
CA TYR A 302 -30.16 17.60 6.00
C TYR A 302 -29.93 16.09 5.98
N TRP A 303 -29.10 15.57 6.88
CA TRP A 303 -28.84 14.13 6.95
C TRP A 303 -30.10 13.32 7.29
N ASP A 304 -30.93 13.82 8.21
CA ASP A 304 -32.16 13.16 8.62
C ASP A 304 -33.18 13.08 7.47
N SER A 305 -33.16 14.06 6.54
CA SER A 305 -34.05 14.08 5.38
C SER A 305 -33.64 13.18 4.23
N ILE A 306 -32.32 12.85 4.11
CA ILE A 306 -31.80 12.15 2.92
C ILE A 306 -31.43 10.69 3.18
N ARG A 307 -31.35 10.24 4.43
CA ARG A 307 -30.92 8.87 4.75
C ARG A 307 -31.91 7.82 4.22
N PRO A 308 -31.48 6.96 3.28
CA PRO A 308 -32.29 5.79 2.90
C PRO A 308 -32.24 4.69 3.97
N VAL A 309 -31.20 4.72 4.84
CA VAL A 309 -31.01 3.77 5.94
C VAL A 309 -30.90 4.54 7.25
N PRO A 310 -31.89 4.43 8.16
CA PRO A 310 -31.87 5.14 9.43
C PRO A 310 -30.63 4.79 10.28
N LEU A 311 -30.26 5.69 11.18
CA LEU A 311 -29.25 5.40 12.18
C LEU A 311 -29.81 4.45 13.25
N GLY A 312 -29.01 3.46 13.61
CA GLY A 312 -29.25 2.67 14.81
C GLY A 312 -29.01 3.51 16.08
N ILE A 313 -29.60 3.10 17.20
CA ILE A 313 -29.45 3.81 18.50
C ILE A 313 -27.95 3.99 18.89
N ALA A 314 -27.13 2.96 18.65
CA ALA A 314 -25.70 3.02 18.94
C ALA A 314 -24.96 4.03 18.03
N GLU A 315 -25.32 4.10 16.76
CA GLU A 315 -24.75 5.02 15.79
C GLU A 315 -25.11 6.49 16.11
N ALA A 316 -26.37 6.76 16.45
CA ALA A 316 -26.83 8.08 16.86
C ALA A 316 -26.12 8.56 18.14
N LYS A 317 -25.99 7.68 19.14
CA LYS A 317 -25.22 7.97 20.35
C LYS A 317 -23.73 8.21 20.07
N ASP A 318 -23.13 7.46 19.12
CA ASP A 318 -21.73 7.64 18.72
C ASP A 318 -21.48 9.01 18.09
N TYR A 319 -22.35 9.43 17.17
CA TYR A 319 -22.30 10.79 16.60
C TYR A 319 -22.38 11.86 17.68
N ALA A 320 -23.41 11.82 18.54
CA ALA A 320 -23.60 12.80 19.59
C ALA A 320 -22.40 12.88 20.55
N LYS A 321 -21.90 11.73 21.01
CA LYS A 321 -20.74 11.63 21.91
C LYS A 321 -19.47 12.15 21.25
N LYS A 322 -19.14 11.70 20.05
CA LYS A 322 -17.89 12.05 19.37
C LYS A 322 -17.87 13.50 18.87
N ASP A 323 -18.98 14.01 18.38
CA ASP A 323 -19.11 15.39 17.93
C ASP A 323 -18.96 16.36 19.12
N SER A 324 -19.53 16.01 20.29
CA SER A 324 -19.31 16.74 21.54
C SER A 324 -17.83 16.72 21.98
N LEU A 325 -17.21 15.54 21.93
CA LEU A 325 -15.77 15.40 22.25
C LEU A 325 -14.88 16.16 21.28
N GLU A 326 -15.25 16.25 20.00
CA GLU A 326 -14.49 17.02 19.02
C GLU A 326 -14.46 18.49 19.37
N LYS A 327 -15.59 19.09 19.77
CA LYS A 327 -15.67 20.49 20.23
C LYS A 327 -14.71 20.75 21.41
N ILE A 328 -14.69 19.82 22.39
CA ILE A 328 -13.75 19.90 23.52
C ILE A 328 -12.28 19.77 23.03
N ARG A 329 -12.01 18.83 22.12
CA ARG A 329 -10.66 18.61 21.56
C ARG A 329 -10.14 19.74 20.69
N GLN A 330 -10.98 20.61 20.19
CA GLN A 330 -10.57 21.82 19.46
C GLN A 330 -10.15 22.96 20.42
N ASN A 331 -10.47 22.87 21.71
CA ASN A 331 -10.08 23.88 22.69
C ASN A 331 -8.56 23.83 22.93
N PRO A 332 -7.82 24.95 22.71
CA PRO A 332 -6.37 25.00 22.91
C PRO A 332 -5.93 24.57 24.31
N LYS A 333 -6.66 24.96 25.36
CA LYS A 333 -6.34 24.59 26.77
C LYS A 333 -6.43 23.07 26.98
N TYR A 334 -7.42 22.41 26.37
CA TYR A 334 -7.57 20.94 26.41
C TYR A 334 -6.43 20.25 25.66
N LEU A 335 -6.07 20.74 24.46
CA LEU A 335 -4.95 20.22 23.67
C LEU A 335 -3.63 20.34 24.45
N ASP A 336 -3.37 21.49 25.10
CA ASP A 336 -2.16 21.70 25.89
C ASP A 336 -2.11 20.78 27.12
N SER A 337 -3.28 20.50 27.74
CA SER A 337 -3.38 19.54 28.85
C SER A 337 -3.06 18.10 28.39
N LEU A 338 -3.62 17.68 27.24
CA LEU A 338 -3.30 16.38 26.64
C LEU A 338 -1.82 16.26 26.25
N ASP A 339 -1.27 17.32 25.68
CA ASP A 339 0.13 17.36 25.30
C ASP A 339 1.04 17.23 26.51
N ARG A 340 0.70 17.87 27.64
CA ARG A 340 1.45 17.73 28.89
C ARG A 340 1.51 16.28 29.39
N ILE A 341 0.43 15.52 29.26
CA ILE A 341 0.37 14.12 29.65
C ILE A 341 1.16 13.23 28.68
N ARG A 342 0.98 13.45 27.36
CA ARG A 342 1.57 12.62 26.30
C ARG A 342 3.06 12.88 26.08
N ASN A 343 3.51 14.12 26.32
CA ASN A 343 4.89 14.54 26.13
C ASN A 343 5.80 14.22 27.32
N LYS A 344 5.30 13.53 28.36
CA LYS A 344 6.15 13.11 29.48
C LYS A 344 7.35 12.34 28.96
N PHE A 345 8.54 12.78 29.32
CA PHE A 345 9.78 12.12 28.93
C PHE A 345 9.85 10.72 29.57
N LYS A 346 10.14 9.72 28.75
CA LYS A 346 10.37 8.32 29.19
C LYS A 346 11.73 7.88 28.67
N LEU A 347 12.68 7.69 29.57
CA LEU A 347 14.04 7.29 29.21
C LEU A 347 14.08 6.00 28.38
N SER A 348 13.32 4.98 28.79
CA SER A 348 13.22 3.72 28.02
C SER A 348 12.64 3.94 26.62
N GLY A 349 11.65 4.83 26.49
CA GLY A 349 11.10 5.21 25.19
C GLY A 349 12.14 5.92 24.32
N PHE A 350 12.84 6.89 24.86
CA PHE A 350 13.87 7.64 24.16
C PHE A 350 15.03 6.71 23.71
N LEU A 351 15.46 5.77 24.56
CA LEU A 351 16.52 4.83 24.24
C LEU A 351 16.12 3.79 23.17
N LEU A 352 14.92 3.20 23.28
CA LEU A 352 14.55 1.99 22.53
C LEU A 352 13.58 2.23 21.37
N THR A 353 12.69 3.23 21.45
CA THR A 353 11.62 3.42 20.46
C THR A 353 11.56 4.83 19.88
N GLY A 354 12.41 5.74 20.34
CA GLY A 354 12.33 7.15 20.04
C GLY A 354 11.21 7.85 20.81
N GLN A 355 11.16 9.16 20.73
CA GLN A 355 10.15 9.98 21.38
C GLN A 355 9.63 11.08 20.47
N THR A 356 8.34 11.35 20.56
CA THR A 356 7.70 12.46 19.86
C THR A 356 7.08 13.43 20.87
N ILE A 357 7.42 14.70 20.74
CA ILE A 357 6.82 15.80 21.49
C ILE A 357 5.89 16.54 20.54
N ASN A 358 4.61 16.61 20.88
CA ASN A 358 3.60 17.33 20.10
C ASN A 358 3.17 18.58 20.88
N LYS A 359 3.06 19.71 20.18
CA LYS A 359 2.40 20.93 20.65
C LYS A 359 1.24 21.20 19.68
N GLN A 360 0.10 20.52 19.92
CA GLN A 360 -1.02 20.47 18.98
C GLN A 360 -1.65 21.85 18.78
N SER A 361 -1.81 22.65 19.83
CA SER A 361 -2.32 24.03 19.74
C SER A 361 -1.46 24.91 18.82
N LYS A 362 -0.14 24.70 18.79
CA LYS A 362 0.83 25.41 17.95
C LYS A 362 1.12 24.72 16.62
N LYS A 363 0.53 23.53 16.38
CA LYS A 363 0.79 22.68 15.20
C LYS A 363 2.28 22.34 15.01
N VAL A 364 3.01 22.17 16.11
CA VAL A 364 4.44 21.84 16.15
C VAL A 364 4.63 20.41 16.62
N ARG A 365 5.56 19.71 15.97
CA ARG A 365 5.99 18.35 16.33
C ARG A 365 7.50 18.27 16.35
N ILE A 366 8.06 17.69 17.42
CA ILE A 366 9.49 17.39 17.55
C ILE A 366 9.62 15.88 17.69
N GLN A 367 10.43 15.27 16.85
CA GLN A 367 10.68 13.83 16.84
C GLN A 367 12.14 13.55 17.15
N PHE A 368 12.36 12.55 17.99
CA PHE A 368 13.66 11.98 18.31
C PHE A 368 13.61 10.50 17.93
N ASP A 369 14.54 10.04 17.12
CA ASP A 369 14.67 8.63 16.78
C ASP A 369 15.23 7.85 17.99
N ALA A 370 15.08 6.53 17.99
CA ALA A 370 15.60 5.67 19.05
C ALA A 370 17.12 5.77 19.14
N LEU A 371 17.65 6.06 20.33
CA LEU A 371 19.10 6.26 20.49
C LEU A 371 19.90 4.98 20.18
N ILE A 372 19.35 3.80 20.49
CA ILE A 372 20.01 2.52 20.20
C ILE A 372 20.25 2.32 18.70
N GLY A 373 19.35 2.79 17.83
CA GLY A 373 19.50 2.75 16.37
C GLY A 373 20.48 3.79 15.82
N SER A 374 20.87 4.76 16.65
CA SER A 374 21.78 5.84 16.27
C SER A 374 23.25 5.50 16.57
N ILE A 375 23.51 4.37 17.24
CA ILE A 375 24.85 3.88 17.54
C ILE A 375 25.18 2.75 16.57
N ASN A 376 26.22 2.92 15.78
CA ASN A 376 26.65 1.96 14.77
C ASN A 376 28.17 1.75 14.84
N TYR A 377 28.65 0.78 14.08
CA TYR A 377 30.08 0.50 13.93
C TYR A 377 30.46 0.32 12.47
N ASN A 378 31.56 0.95 12.07
CA ASN A 378 32.20 0.74 10.77
C ASN A 378 33.73 0.91 10.89
N THR A 379 34.48 0.46 9.88
CA THR A 379 35.96 0.44 9.91
C THR A 379 36.59 1.81 9.76
N VAL A 380 35.84 2.85 9.39
CA VAL A 380 36.37 4.22 9.20
C VAL A 380 36.22 5.07 10.46
N GLU A 381 35.10 4.95 11.14
CA GLU A 381 34.74 5.76 12.31
C GLU A 381 34.90 5.00 13.64
N GLY A 382 34.98 3.68 13.57
CA GLY A 382 34.80 2.82 14.73
C GLY A 382 33.36 2.81 15.18
N TYR A 383 33.14 2.81 16.49
CA TYR A 383 31.85 3.20 17.01
C TYR A 383 31.54 4.63 16.57
N ASN A 384 30.31 4.85 16.20
CA ASN A 384 29.82 6.18 15.90
C ASN A 384 28.44 6.37 16.52
N ALA A 385 28.12 7.59 16.87
CA ALA A 385 26.83 7.98 17.40
C ALA A 385 26.31 9.18 16.63
N SER A 386 25.02 9.15 16.28
CA SER A 386 24.34 10.23 15.59
C SER A 386 23.13 10.71 16.37
N PHE A 387 22.84 12.01 16.33
CA PHE A 387 21.67 12.62 16.94
C PHE A 387 21.04 13.60 15.97
N SER A 388 19.79 13.32 15.54
CA SER A 388 19.12 14.05 14.46
C SER A 388 17.65 14.34 14.86
N PRO A 389 17.39 15.31 15.75
CA PRO A 389 16.04 15.70 16.09
C PRO A 389 15.36 16.37 14.89
N ARG A 390 14.09 16.05 14.66
CA ARG A 390 13.31 16.67 13.58
C ARG A 390 12.22 17.55 14.15
N TRP A 391 12.31 18.86 13.93
CA TRP A 391 11.27 19.82 14.22
C TRP A 391 10.39 20.02 12.99
N THR A 392 9.07 20.01 13.15
CA THR A 392 8.10 20.22 12.06
C THR A 392 7.00 21.16 12.53
N LYS A 393 6.75 22.23 11.77
CA LYS A 393 5.59 23.10 11.93
C LYS A 393 4.67 22.96 10.73
N ARG A 394 3.39 22.73 11.00
CA ARG A 394 2.33 22.68 9.99
C ARG A 394 1.57 23.99 9.97
N TYR A 395 1.24 24.43 8.77
CA TYR A 395 0.38 25.60 8.51
C TYR A 395 -0.98 25.13 7.99
N THR A 396 -1.72 26.01 7.34
CA THR A 396 -2.98 25.66 6.66
C THR A 396 -2.73 24.75 5.44
N GLY A 397 -3.65 23.83 5.20
CA GLY A 397 -3.54 22.86 4.11
C GLY A 397 -2.36 21.92 4.29
N ARG A 398 -1.56 21.72 3.23
CA ARG A 398 -0.36 20.88 3.21
C ARG A 398 0.94 21.59 3.59
N ASN A 399 0.88 22.89 3.80
CA ASN A 399 2.09 23.67 4.01
C ASN A 399 2.77 23.28 5.32
N SER A 400 4.05 22.99 5.25
CA SER A 400 4.84 22.65 6.44
C SER A 400 6.31 22.98 6.25
N VAL A 401 6.95 23.42 7.32
CA VAL A 401 8.40 23.54 7.41
C VAL A 401 8.92 22.46 8.33
N SER A 402 9.97 21.77 7.92
CA SER A 402 10.74 20.86 8.77
C SER A 402 12.20 21.26 8.81
N VAL A 403 12.79 21.20 10.00
CA VAL A 403 14.21 21.45 10.25
C VAL A 403 14.75 20.23 10.97
N GLU A 404 15.83 19.67 10.44
CA GLU A 404 16.49 18.48 10.96
C GLU A 404 17.99 18.78 11.10
N PRO A 405 18.43 19.35 12.24
CA PRO A 405 19.83 19.40 12.57
C PRO A 405 20.33 17.98 12.88
N SER A 406 21.54 17.68 12.53
CA SER A 406 22.18 16.37 12.77
C SER A 406 23.60 16.57 13.23
N VAL A 407 23.99 15.84 14.24
CA VAL A 407 25.38 15.76 14.71
C VAL A 407 25.77 14.30 14.76
N ARG A 408 26.87 13.94 14.12
CA ARG A 408 27.47 12.62 14.16
C ARG A 408 28.91 12.72 14.66
N TYR A 409 29.31 11.78 15.51
CA TYR A 409 30.67 11.68 16.01
C TYR A 409 31.21 10.26 15.80
N GLY A 410 32.36 10.16 15.17
CA GLY A 410 33.12 8.92 15.03
C GLY A 410 34.19 8.85 16.11
N PHE A 411 34.16 7.79 16.93
CA PHE A 411 35.05 7.70 18.09
C PHE A 411 36.49 7.38 17.69
N SER A 412 36.75 6.61 16.63
CA SER A 412 38.09 6.26 16.22
C SER A 412 38.76 7.32 15.34
N ASN A 413 38.00 7.97 14.46
CA ASN A 413 38.51 9.05 13.63
C ASN A 413 38.42 10.43 14.30
N THR A 414 37.82 10.53 15.50
CA THR A 414 37.64 11.74 16.31
C THR A 414 37.00 12.92 15.54
N ARG A 415 36.16 12.62 14.54
CA ARG A 415 35.56 13.64 13.67
C ARG A 415 34.14 13.94 14.08
N LEU A 416 33.88 15.23 14.27
CA LEU A 416 32.54 15.76 14.47
C LEU A 416 31.95 16.21 13.12
N GLN A 417 30.73 15.78 12.83
CA GLN A 417 30.06 16.01 11.54
C GLN A 417 28.72 16.68 11.77
N PRO A 418 28.69 18.00 11.92
CA PRO A 418 27.45 18.77 12.00
C PRO A 418 26.86 18.99 10.62
N SER A 419 25.55 18.78 10.51
CA SER A 419 24.79 19.06 9.30
C SER A 419 23.36 19.49 9.63
N ALA A 420 22.67 20.08 8.68
CA ALA A 420 21.26 20.42 8.84
C ALA A 420 20.53 20.27 7.50
N THR A 421 19.26 19.90 7.60
CA THR A 421 18.34 19.89 6.45
C THR A 421 17.10 20.72 6.79
N VAL A 422 16.75 21.66 5.90
CA VAL A 422 15.53 22.43 5.97
C VAL A 422 14.66 22.07 4.77
N ARG A 423 13.39 21.76 5.00
CA ARG A 423 12.45 21.43 3.92
C ARG A 423 11.15 22.22 4.10
N TYR A 424 10.69 22.83 3.04
CA TYR A 424 9.38 23.49 2.95
C TYR A 424 8.52 22.73 1.95
N ASN A 425 7.38 22.21 2.41
CA ASN A 425 6.36 21.57 1.61
C ASN A 425 5.21 22.54 1.39
N PHE A 426 4.70 22.62 0.16
CA PHE A 426 3.66 23.58 -0.22
C PHE A 426 2.84 23.09 -1.42
N GLY A 427 1.78 23.82 -1.75
CA GLY A 427 0.92 23.60 -2.90
C GLY A 427 -0.47 23.09 -2.53
N LYS A 428 -1.50 23.70 -3.12
CA LYS A 428 -2.90 23.33 -2.91
C LYS A 428 -3.30 22.09 -3.72
N LYS A 429 -3.08 22.11 -5.03
CA LYS A 429 -3.49 20.99 -5.90
C LYS A 429 -2.47 19.86 -5.92
N TYR A 430 -1.23 20.17 -6.22
CA TYR A 430 -0.15 19.20 -6.28
C TYR A 430 0.87 19.45 -5.18
N PHE A 431 1.53 18.40 -4.77
CA PHE A 431 2.54 18.47 -3.72
C PHE A 431 3.85 19.00 -4.31
N ASN A 432 4.33 20.10 -3.77
CA ASN A 432 5.63 20.68 -4.11
C ASN A 432 6.49 20.73 -2.86
N ASN A 433 7.79 20.66 -3.04
CA ASN A 433 8.75 20.81 -1.96
C ASN A 433 10.01 21.52 -2.46
N ILE A 434 10.61 22.29 -1.57
CA ILE A 434 11.97 22.80 -1.69
C ILE A 434 12.75 22.40 -0.46
N GLY A 435 13.97 21.95 -0.63
CA GLY A 435 14.83 21.51 0.45
C GLY A 435 16.26 22.04 0.30
N ILE A 436 16.86 22.40 1.42
CA ILE A 436 18.29 22.78 1.50
C ILE A 436 18.92 21.92 2.59
N GLY A 437 20.01 21.24 2.25
CA GLY A 437 20.85 20.48 3.17
C GLY A 437 22.27 21.01 3.11
N PHE A 438 22.93 21.13 4.24
CA PHE A 438 24.31 21.62 4.30
C PHE A 438 25.05 21.09 5.53
N GLY A 439 26.37 21.16 5.49
CA GLY A 439 27.24 20.78 6.60
C GLY A 439 28.32 19.79 6.22
N ARG A 440 28.71 18.95 7.17
CA ARG A 440 29.68 17.87 7.01
C ARG A 440 29.03 16.54 7.31
N LYS A 441 29.22 15.55 6.45
CA LYS A 441 28.55 14.24 6.58
C LYS A 441 29.38 13.13 5.94
N MET A 442 29.23 11.89 6.45
CA MET A 442 29.66 10.68 5.77
C MET A 442 28.70 10.30 4.66
N PHE A 443 29.24 9.98 3.50
CA PHE A 443 28.52 9.49 2.34
C PHE A 443 29.02 8.08 1.98
N GLN A 444 28.13 7.23 1.48
CA GLN A 444 28.54 5.97 0.88
C GLN A 444 28.95 6.20 -0.57
N PHE A 445 29.85 5.38 -1.11
CA PHE A 445 30.20 5.46 -2.52
C PHE A 445 29.00 5.19 -3.41
N ASN A 446 28.17 4.19 -3.08
CA ASN A 446 26.87 4.01 -3.71
C ASN A 446 25.77 4.72 -2.88
N ASN A 447 25.47 5.96 -3.25
CA ASN A 447 24.41 6.74 -2.59
C ASN A 447 23.02 6.51 -3.19
N ASP A 448 22.90 5.87 -4.35
CA ASP A 448 21.61 5.59 -5.00
C ASP A 448 20.84 4.51 -4.23
N ILE A 449 21.57 3.49 -3.74
CA ILE A 449 21.02 2.46 -2.85
C ILE A 449 22.04 2.22 -1.71
N ALA A 450 21.75 2.80 -0.56
CA ALA A 450 22.64 2.75 0.60
C ALA A 450 22.53 1.41 1.35
N ILE A 451 23.68 0.88 1.78
CA ILE A 451 23.76 -0.26 2.70
C ILE A 451 23.30 0.22 4.09
N PRO A 452 22.34 -0.44 4.75
CA PRO A 452 21.92 -0.07 6.10
C PRO A 452 23.09 -0.15 7.11
N GLU A 453 23.31 0.92 7.87
CA GLU A 453 24.43 0.99 8.83
C GLU A 453 24.33 -0.11 9.90
N THR A 454 23.12 -0.41 10.38
CA THR A 454 22.86 -1.49 11.34
C THR A 454 23.22 -2.86 10.77
N GLN A 455 22.91 -3.12 9.49
CA GLN A 455 23.32 -4.36 8.82
C GLN A 455 24.82 -4.46 8.71
N ASN A 456 25.50 -3.38 8.31
CA ASN A 456 26.95 -3.34 8.26
C ASN A 456 27.57 -3.53 9.66
N THR A 457 27.02 -2.91 10.69
CA THR A 457 27.47 -3.08 12.09
C THR A 457 27.51 -4.54 12.49
N VAL A 458 26.43 -5.29 12.25
CA VAL A 458 26.35 -6.73 12.52
C VAL A 458 27.41 -7.51 11.70
N GLN A 459 27.54 -7.21 10.41
CA GLN A 459 28.52 -7.88 9.55
C GLN A 459 29.96 -7.57 9.94
N THR A 460 30.23 -6.33 10.35
CA THR A 460 31.59 -5.92 10.74
C THR A 460 31.96 -6.49 12.09
N ILE A 461 31.09 -6.45 13.08
CA ILE A 461 31.38 -6.94 14.44
C ILE A 461 31.43 -8.47 14.50
N LEU A 462 30.45 -9.18 13.88
CA LEU A 462 30.30 -10.62 14.01
C LEU A 462 31.05 -11.44 12.94
N TYR A 463 31.31 -10.84 11.76
CA TYR A 463 31.87 -11.56 10.62
C TYR A 463 33.12 -10.92 10.01
N GLU A 464 33.65 -9.84 10.62
CA GLU A 464 34.79 -9.08 10.12
C GLU A 464 34.68 -8.67 8.65
N ARG A 465 33.49 -8.21 8.25
CA ARG A 465 33.17 -7.80 6.88
C ARG A 465 32.80 -6.32 6.83
N ASN A 466 33.59 -5.49 6.14
CA ASN A 466 33.30 -4.07 5.98
C ASN A 466 32.69 -3.76 4.61
N PHE A 467 31.40 -3.98 4.46
CA PHE A 467 30.69 -3.71 3.20
C PHE A 467 30.46 -2.22 2.98
N LEU A 468 30.32 -1.45 4.06
CA LEU A 468 30.08 -0.03 4.03
C LEU A 468 31.37 0.72 3.68
N LYS A 469 31.43 1.29 2.47
CA LYS A 469 32.52 2.11 1.98
C LYS A 469 32.16 3.57 2.04
N LEU A 470 32.95 4.39 2.73
CA LEU A 470 32.59 5.74 3.14
C LEU A 470 33.60 6.78 2.71
N TYR A 471 33.12 7.96 2.36
CA TYR A 471 33.92 9.17 2.24
C TYR A 471 33.24 10.32 3.02
N GLU A 472 34.02 11.28 3.49
CA GLU A 472 33.50 12.48 4.11
C GLU A 472 33.30 13.57 3.07
N ALA A 473 32.24 14.35 3.19
CA ALA A 473 32.12 15.57 2.40
C ALA A 473 31.54 16.74 3.21
N GLN A 474 32.13 17.91 2.99
CA GLN A 474 31.44 19.16 3.23
C GLN A 474 30.51 19.42 2.05
N TYR A 475 29.24 19.67 2.31
CA TYR A 475 28.25 19.72 1.23
C TYR A 475 27.22 20.82 1.39
N ILE A 476 26.71 21.24 0.25
CA ILE A 476 25.43 21.94 0.13
C ILE A 476 24.60 21.24 -0.91
N ASN A 477 23.31 21.04 -0.61
CA ASN A 477 22.34 20.38 -1.48
C ASN A 477 21.07 21.20 -1.55
N ILE A 478 20.61 21.54 -2.76
CA ILE A 478 19.38 22.30 -3.00
C ILE A 478 18.50 21.48 -3.91
N GLY A 479 17.31 21.11 -3.42
CA GLY A 479 16.36 20.30 -4.16
C GLY A 479 15.02 20.99 -4.32
N TYR A 480 14.42 20.84 -5.49
CA TYR A 480 13.04 21.20 -5.78
C TYR A 480 12.30 20.02 -6.37
N GLY A 481 11.08 19.76 -5.87
CA GLY A 481 10.21 18.71 -6.38
C GLY A 481 8.81 19.23 -6.60
N ALA A 482 8.18 18.83 -7.71
CA ALA A 482 6.84 19.24 -8.09
C ALA A 482 6.03 18.10 -8.71
N GLY A 483 4.75 17.99 -8.33
CA GLY A 483 3.77 17.21 -9.06
C GLY A 483 3.17 18.04 -10.19
N LEU A 484 3.24 17.55 -11.42
CA LEU A 484 2.76 18.26 -12.61
C LEU A 484 1.36 17.82 -13.05
N GLY A 485 0.78 16.84 -12.37
CA GLY A 485 -0.50 16.22 -12.74
C GLY A 485 -0.35 15.07 -13.71
N SER A 486 -1.45 14.38 -14.02
CA SER A 486 -1.49 13.24 -14.96
C SER A 486 -0.46 12.15 -14.68
N GLY A 487 -0.13 11.94 -13.39
CA GLY A 487 0.88 10.96 -12.98
C GLY A 487 2.33 11.41 -13.18
N LEU A 488 2.54 12.67 -13.61
CA LEU A 488 3.87 13.22 -13.87
C LEU A 488 4.39 13.96 -12.64
N ASN A 489 5.62 13.61 -12.23
CA ASN A 489 6.36 14.25 -11.15
C ASN A 489 7.76 14.60 -11.63
N PHE A 490 8.25 15.73 -11.19
CA PHE A 490 9.56 16.24 -11.54
C PHE A 490 10.36 16.58 -10.28
N ARG A 491 11.65 16.28 -10.29
CA ARG A 491 12.59 16.67 -9.23
C ARG A 491 13.89 17.13 -9.83
N VAL A 492 14.42 18.24 -9.32
CA VAL A 492 15.79 18.73 -9.63
C VAL A 492 16.54 18.85 -8.33
N ASN A 493 17.80 18.48 -8.36
CA ASN A 493 18.70 18.56 -7.23
C ASN A 493 20.06 19.06 -7.68
N PHE A 494 20.52 20.16 -7.11
CA PHE A 494 21.90 20.63 -7.21
C PHE A 494 22.65 20.25 -5.95
N GLN A 495 23.82 19.64 -6.09
CA GLN A 495 24.68 19.26 -4.97
C GLN A 495 26.12 19.68 -5.25
N TYR A 496 26.71 20.40 -4.30
CA TYR A 496 28.14 20.66 -4.25
C TYR A 496 28.75 19.92 -3.07
N GLN A 497 29.91 19.29 -3.28
CA GLN A 497 30.64 18.53 -2.29
C GLN A 497 32.15 18.83 -2.39
N ASN A 498 32.81 19.08 -1.25
CA ASN A 498 34.23 18.96 -1.12
C ASN A 498 34.50 17.59 -0.48
N ARG A 499 34.94 16.62 -1.28
CA ARG A 499 35.06 15.20 -0.95
C ARG A 499 36.44 14.85 -0.43
N LEU A 500 36.49 14.10 0.66
CA LEU A 500 37.70 13.62 1.32
C LEU A 500 37.63 12.11 1.46
N ALA A 501 38.67 11.41 0.96
CA ALA A 501 38.84 9.99 1.23
C ALA A 501 39.26 9.75 2.67
N LEU A 502 38.83 8.62 3.20
CA LEU A 502 39.13 8.19 4.55
C LEU A 502 39.66 6.75 4.56
N PRO A 503 40.77 6.45 5.26
CA PRO A 503 41.28 5.08 5.41
C PRO A 503 40.43 4.30 6.44
N ASN A 504 40.55 2.98 6.41
CA ASN A 504 40.15 2.15 7.56
C ASN A 504 41.07 2.42 8.73
N LEU A 505 40.55 2.74 9.89
CA LEU A 505 41.31 3.05 11.11
C LEU A 505 41.24 1.96 12.16
N ASN A 506 40.30 1.03 12.03
CA ASN A 506 39.98 0.10 13.09
C ASN A 506 40.51 -1.29 12.80
N LYS A 507 41.13 -1.85 13.81
CA LYS A 507 41.40 -3.28 13.90
C LYS A 507 40.12 -4.02 14.29
N PRO A 508 40.03 -5.33 14.01
CA PRO A 508 38.91 -6.14 14.49
C PRO A 508 38.69 -5.98 15.99
N LEU A 509 37.45 -5.98 16.42
CA LEU A 509 37.08 -5.93 17.83
C LEU A 509 37.41 -7.27 18.51
N ILE A 510 37.85 -7.22 19.76
CA ILE A 510 38.31 -8.35 20.60
C ILE A 510 37.28 -9.51 20.67
N PHE A 511 36.02 -9.27 20.41
CA PHE A 511 34.94 -10.29 20.49
C PHE A 511 34.92 -11.28 19.32
N VAL A 512 35.72 -11.08 18.23
CA VAL A 512 35.57 -11.82 16.97
C VAL A 512 36.89 -12.25 16.37
N ASP A 513 37.94 -12.25 17.15
CA ASP A 513 39.33 -12.60 16.73
C ASP A 513 39.52 -14.08 16.28
N HIS A 514 38.41 -14.83 16.18
CA HIS A 514 38.43 -16.24 15.79
C HIS A 514 38.24 -16.46 14.28
N ILE A 515 37.89 -15.43 13.50
CA ILE A 515 37.66 -15.56 12.05
C ILE A 515 38.89 -15.22 11.22
N ASN A 516 39.82 -14.45 11.75
CA ASN A 516 41.11 -14.09 11.14
C ASN A 516 40.96 -13.48 9.71
N ARG A 517 40.03 -12.57 9.50
CA ARG A 517 39.85 -11.86 8.24
C ARG A 517 40.43 -10.45 8.31
N SER A 518 41.05 -10.02 7.23
CA SER A 518 41.43 -8.61 7.05
C SER A 518 40.24 -7.84 6.44
N TYR A 519 40.03 -6.60 6.87
CA TYR A 519 39.09 -5.70 6.24
C TYR A 519 39.55 -5.32 4.82
N SER A 520 38.62 -5.31 3.87
CA SER A 520 38.90 -4.80 2.53
C SER A 520 39.08 -3.27 2.54
N ALA A 521 39.86 -2.73 1.59
CA ALA A 521 40.07 -1.29 1.43
C ALA A 521 38.76 -0.51 1.47
N ASN A 522 38.77 0.70 2.06
CA ASN A 522 37.58 1.54 2.13
C ASN A 522 37.15 2.10 0.76
N THR A 523 38.12 2.31 -0.16
CA THR A 523 37.80 2.65 -1.55
C THR A 523 37.41 1.39 -2.32
N PRO A 524 36.24 1.36 -2.96
CA PRO A 524 35.76 0.16 -3.67
C PRO A 524 36.60 -0.09 -4.95
N SER A 525 36.92 -1.37 -5.22
CA SER A 525 37.50 -1.79 -6.50
C SER A 525 36.46 -1.63 -7.64
N PRO A 526 36.81 -1.22 -8.88
CA PRO A 526 38.18 -1.19 -9.44
C PRO A 526 38.93 0.14 -9.27
N ALA A 527 38.45 1.09 -8.50
CA ALA A 527 39.22 2.27 -8.15
C ALA A 527 40.32 1.86 -7.16
N SER A 528 41.40 1.26 -7.66
CA SER A 528 42.35 0.41 -6.94
C SER A 528 43.28 1.10 -5.95
N ASN A 529 43.09 2.39 -5.68
CA ASN A 529 43.86 3.10 -4.68
C ASN A 529 43.02 3.29 -3.42
N ASP A 530 43.58 3.03 -2.24
CA ASP A 530 42.93 3.24 -0.95
C ASP A 530 42.50 4.69 -0.70
N HIS A 531 43.03 5.59 -1.50
CA HIS A 531 42.70 7.02 -1.44
C HIS A 531 42.39 7.55 -2.83
N PHE A 532 41.27 8.24 -2.97
CA PHE A 532 41.11 9.18 -4.07
C PHE A 532 41.57 10.57 -3.58
N GLU A 533 42.15 11.36 -4.45
CA GLU A 533 42.54 12.73 -4.09
C GLU A 533 41.36 13.55 -3.61
N GLN A 534 41.61 14.44 -2.64
CA GLN A 534 40.58 15.40 -2.24
C GLN A 534 40.19 16.25 -3.46
N HIS A 535 38.88 16.30 -3.72
CA HIS A 535 38.38 17.01 -4.90
C HIS A 535 37.04 17.62 -4.64
N GLN A 536 36.65 18.56 -5.49
CA GLN A 536 35.35 19.20 -5.45
C GLN A 536 34.42 18.65 -6.54
N ALA A 537 33.15 18.54 -6.24
CA ALA A 537 32.17 17.97 -7.13
C ALA A 537 30.86 18.76 -7.11
N ALA A 538 30.52 19.41 -8.23
CA ALA A 538 29.23 20.04 -8.45
C ALA A 538 28.38 19.17 -9.39
N THR A 539 27.23 18.73 -8.92
CA THR A 539 26.33 17.87 -9.70
C THR A 539 24.94 18.47 -9.81
N LEU A 540 24.33 18.33 -10.98
CA LEU A 540 22.91 18.64 -11.22
C LEU A 540 22.21 17.34 -11.62
N THR A 541 21.17 16.97 -10.87
CA THR A 541 20.38 15.76 -11.13
C THR A 541 18.93 16.16 -11.42
N GLY A 542 18.40 15.74 -12.56
CA GLY A 542 16.99 15.84 -12.93
C GLY A 542 16.36 14.46 -12.92
N VAL A 543 15.18 14.31 -12.28
CA VAL A 543 14.41 13.07 -12.27
C VAL A 543 13.00 13.38 -12.71
N LEU A 544 12.54 12.69 -13.75
CA LEU A 544 11.19 12.74 -14.26
C LEU A 544 10.54 11.38 -14.04
N THR A 545 9.49 11.33 -13.24
CA THR A 545 8.71 10.11 -12.98
C THR A 545 7.33 10.27 -13.59
N TRP A 546 6.93 9.33 -14.42
CA TRP A 546 5.65 9.35 -15.10
C TRP A 546 4.94 8.01 -15.01
N GLN A 547 3.71 8.04 -14.53
CA GLN A 547 2.79 6.90 -14.55
C GLN A 547 1.57 7.30 -15.41
N PRO A 548 1.50 6.85 -16.68
CA PRO A 548 0.41 7.20 -17.59
C PRO A 548 -0.96 6.89 -17.00
N GLY A 549 -1.92 7.79 -17.23
CA GLY A 549 -3.28 7.59 -16.72
C GLY A 549 -3.44 7.73 -15.20
N GLY A 550 -2.45 8.29 -14.51
CA GLY A 550 -2.50 8.52 -13.07
C GLY A 550 -3.77 9.26 -12.64
N LYS A 551 -4.54 8.64 -11.75
CA LYS A 551 -5.80 9.16 -11.22
C LYS A 551 -5.60 9.92 -9.91
N TYR A 552 -6.55 10.80 -9.59
CA TYR A 552 -6.50 11.64 -8.39
C TYR A 552 -7.81 11.61 -7.62
N ILE A 553 -7.69 11.68 -6.30
CA ILE A 553 -8.75 12.10 -5.39
C ILE A 553 -8.58 13.60 -5.15
N GLU A 554 -9.60 14.38 -5.42
CA GLU A 554 -9.62 15.83 -5.20
C GLU A 554 -10.43 16.16 -3.95
N LEU A 555 -9.73 16.59 -2.91
CA LEU A 555 -10.30 17.19 -1.71
C LEU A 555 -10.32 18.71 -1.91
N PRO A 556 -11.12 19.48 -1.16
CA PRO A 556 -11.21 20.95 -1.32
C PRO A 556 -9.83 21.65 -1.31
N GLU A 557 -8.90 21.19 -0.49
CA GLU A 557 -7.59 21.83 -0.33
C GLU A 557 -6.44 21.06 -0.98
N GLN A 558 -6.67 19.87 -1.57
CA GLN A 558 -5.57 19.03 -2.07
C GLN A 558 -6.00 17.99 -3.10
N LYS A 559 -5.07 17.63 -3.98
CA LYS A 559 -5.17 16.43 -4.82
C LYS A 559 -4.22 15.35 -4.31
N ILE A 560 -4.71 14.13 -4.22
CA ILE A 560 -3.97 12.94 -3.81
C ILE A 560 -3.89 12.01 -5.02
N GLY A 561 -2.68 11.67 -5.48
CA GLY A 561 -2.48 10.68 -6.53
C GLY A 561 -2.78 9.28 -6.00
N VAL A 562 -3.52 8.49 -6.76
CA VAL A 562 -3.84 7.08 -6.44
C VAL A 562 -3.22 6.11 -7.45
N GLY A 563 -2.39 6.64 -8.37
CA GLY A 563 -1.72 5.83 -9.39
C GLY A 563 -2.60 5.47 -10.58
N SER A 564 -2.14 4.52 -11.35
CA SER A 564 -2.86 3.90 -12.48
C SER A 564 -2.45 2.43 -12.61
N LYS A 565 -3.03 1.74 -13.58
CA LYS A 565 -2.63 0.36 -13.96
C LYS A 565 -1.46 0.33 -14.95
N ALA A 566 -0.94 1.48 -15.34
CA ALA A 566 0.18 1.55 -16.29
C ALA A 566 1.53 1.46 -15.57
N PRO A 567 2.58 0.99 -16.25
CA PRO A 567 3.94 1.00 -15.72
C PRO A 567 4.40 2.39 -15.30
N THR A 568 5.29 2.43 -14.32
CA THR A 568 5.97 3.66 -13.90
C THR A 568 7.28 3.80 -14.67
N PHE A 569 7.44 4.92 -15.37
CA PHE A 569 8.66 5.31 -16.06
C PHE A 569 9.42 6.35 -15.23
N THR A 570 10.72 6.13 -15.02
CA THR A 570 11.58 7.11 -14.33
C THR A 570 12.81 7.39 -15.17
N LEU A 571 12.91 8.59 -15.68
CA LEU A 571 14.09 9.09 -16.39
C LEU A 571 14.94 9.91 -15.41
N THR A 572 16.19 9.53 -15.26
CA THR A 572 17.19 10.26 -14.47
C THR A 572 18.28 10.79 -15.40
N TYR A 573 18.61 12.04 -15.25
CA TYR A 573 19.74 12.70 -15.93
C TYR A 573 20.61 13.34 -14.86
N LYS A 574 21.92 13.06 -14.88
CA LYS A 574 22.89 13.60 -13.93
C LYS A 574 24.10 14.18 -14.65
N LYS A 575 24.41 15.43 -14.40
CA LYS A 575 25.56 16.14 -14.95
C LYS A 575 26.53 16.51 -13.81
N GLY A 576 27.77 16.06 -13.91
CA GLY A 576 28.92 16.63 -13.20
C GLY A 576 29.41 17.85 -13.97
N ILE A 577 29.50 18.99 -13.30
CA ILE A 577 29.77 20.29 -13.94
C ILE A 577 31.19 20.72 -13.59
N SER A 578 32.07 20.74 -14.57
CA SER A 578 33.47 21.20 -14.39
C SER A 578 33.55 22.70 -14.09
N ASN A 579 34.55 23.07 -13.34
CA ASN A 579 34.91 24.45 -12.98
C ASN A 579 33.85 25.23 -12.16
N LEU A 580 32.64 24.74 -11.99
CA LEU A 580 31.62 25.39 -11.16
C LEU A 580 32.01 25.29 -9.68
N LEU A 581 32.29 26.41 -9.03
CA LEU A 581 32.77 26.48 -7.65
C LEU A 581 34.05 25.65 -7.42
N GLY A 582 34.92 25.56 -8.45
CA GLY A 582 36.12 24.75 -8.39
C GLY A 582 35.93 23.23 -8.60
N SER A 583 34.78 22.82 -9.13
CA SER A 583 34.49 21.41 -9.37
C SER A 583 35.45 20.75 -10.34
N ASP A 584 35.97 19.61 -9.95
CA ASP A 584 36.94 18.78 -10.68
C ASP A 584 36.30 17.78 -11.64
N ILE A 585 35.00 17.52 -11.51
CA ILE A 585 34.29 16.46 -12.25
C ILE A 585 33.67 16.97 -13.56
N ASP A 586 33.76 16.17 -14.61
CA ASP A 586 33.05 16.39 -15.88
C ASP A 586 32.53 15.07 -16.42
N TYR A 587 31.24 14.85 -16.25
CA TYR A 587 30.57 13.70 -16.81
C TYR A 587 29.08 13.96 -17.02
N THR A 588 28.45 13.13 -17.84
CA THR A 588 27.00 13.11 -18.02
C THR A 588 26.55 11.67 -18.03
N LYS A 589 25.63 11.31 -17.15
CA LYS A 589 24.99 9.99 -17.19
C LYS A 589 23.47 10.09 -17.17
N TRP A 590 22.84 9.07 -17.73
CA TRP A 590 21.39 8.95 -17.79
C TRP A 590 20.96 7.55 -17.41
N SER A 591 19.73 7.40 -16.97
CA SER A 591 19.08 6.11 -16.83
C SER A 591 17.57 6.22 -17.04
N LEU A 592 16.98 5.19 -17.66
CA LEU A 592 15.55 5.00 -17.79
C LEU A 592 15.16 3.73 -17.06
N ASN A 593 14.28 3.84 -16.09
CA ASN A 593 13.71 2.73 -15.35
C ASN A 593 12.24 2.56 -15.72
N VAL A 594 11.82 1.31 -15.91
CA VAL A 594 10.41 0.93 -16.10
C VAL A 594 10.09 -0.14 -15.07
N SER A 595 9.01 0.05 -14.31
CA SER A 595 8.60 -0.93 -13.29
C SER A 595 7.08 -1.02 -13.19
N ASP A 596 6.60 -2.25 -12.93
CA ASP A 596 5.18 -2.51 -12.72
C ASP A 596 4.95 -3.78 -11.90
N ASP A 597 3.76 -3.85 -11.31
CA ASP A 597 3.20 -5.01 -10.61
C ASP A 597 1.93 -5.43 -11.36
N LEU A 598 2.01 -6.54 -12.11
CA LEU A 598 0.94 -7.04 -12.97
C LEU A 598 0.14 -8.13 -12.26
N PRO A 599 -1.07 -7.87 -11.77
CA PRO A 599 -1.95 -8.91 -11.26
C PRO A 599 -2.47 -9.77 -12.42
N LEU A 600 -2.17 -11.06 -12.40
CA LEU A 600 -2.58 -12.04 -13.42
C LEU A 600 -3.83 -12.83 -12.97
N GLY A 601 -4.64 -12.28 -12.08
CA GLY A 601 -5.82 -12.92 -11.52
C GLY A 601 -5.48 -14.26 -10.86
N LEU A 602 -6.18 -15.33 -11.23
CA LEU A 602 -5.92 -16.67 -10.68
C LEU A 602 -4.48 -17.16 -10.93
N GLY A 603 -3.76 -16.60 -11.89
CA GLY A 603 -2.37 -16.93 -12.20
C GLY A 603 -1.36 -16.42 -11.16
N GLY A 604 -1.71 -15.43 -10.35
CA GLY A 604 -0.79 -14.82 -9.38
C GLY A 604 -0.39 -13.41 -9.74
N THR A 605 0.83 -12.99 -9.39
CA THR A 605 1.32 -11.62 -9.64
C THR A 605 2.71 -11.67 -10.26
N PHE A 606 2.91 -10.92 -11.32
CA PHE A 606 4.22 -10.72 -11.95
C PHE A 606 4.71 -9.31 -11.67
N GLN A 607 5.90 -9.21 -11.10
CA GLN A 607 6.54 -7.92 -10.77
C GLN A 607 7.83 -7.78 -11.56
N TYR A 608 8.09 -6.60 -12.09
CA TYR A 608 9.34 -6.36 -12.79
C TYR A 608 9.86 -4.94 -12.63
N ARG A 609 11.18 -4.82 -12.76
CA ARG A 609 11.89 -3.57 -12.87
C ARG A 609 13.01 -3.74 -13.90
N ALA A 610 12.97 -2.97 -14.96
CA ALA A 610 14.00 -2.91 -15.97
C ALA A 610 14.64 -1.52 -15.99
N THR A 611 15.96 -1.45 -15.95
CA THR A 611 16.71 -0.18 -16.05
C THR A 611 17.73 -0.28 -17.16
N MET A 612 17.82 0.74 -17.98
CA MET A 612 18.93 0.94 -18.91
C MET A 612 19.52 2.32 -18.72
N GLY A 613 20.81 2.46 -18.96
CA GLY A 613 21.49 3.72 -18.79
C GLY A 613 22.96 3.66 -19.18
N GLY A 614 23.69 4.70 -18.87
CA GLY A 614 25.12 4.78 -19.13
C GLY A 614 25.64 6.20 -19.12
N PHE A 615 26.91 6.33 -19.44
CA PHE A 615 27.58 7.62 -19.56
C PHE A 615 27.52 8.12 -21.00
N VAL A 616 27.06 9.34 -21.20
CA VAL A 616 27.17 10.07 -22.48
C VAL A 616 28.62 10.50 -22.68
N ASN A 617 29.20 11.09 -21.62
CA ASN A 617 30.64 11.40 -21.49
C ASN A 617 31.10 11.13 -20.08
N ALA A 618 32.38 10.77 -19.93
CA ALA A 618 33.06 10.44 -18.67
C ALA A 618 34.49 11.01 -18.73
N ASN A 619 34.61 12.34 -18.86
CA ASN A 619 35.90 12.99 -19.06
C ASN A 619 36.75 13.00 -17.78
N LYS A 620 36.12 13.35 -16.65
CA LYS A 620 36.78 13.32 -15.33
C LYS A 620 35.75 12.97 -14.26
N LEU A 621 35.92 11.86 -13.57
CA LEU A 621 35.05 11.42 -12.48
C LEU A 621 35.82 10.53 -11.50
N PHE A 622 35.33 10.40 -10.29
CA PHE A 622 35.93 9.63 -9.21
C PHE A 622 34.98 8.50 -8.78
N ALA A 623 35.43 7.59 -7.95
CA ALA A 623 34.69 6.42 -7.54
C ALA A 623 33.24 6.69 -7.07
N PRO A 624 32.89 7.76 -6.34
CA PRO A 624 31.50 8.06 -5.98
C PRO A 624 30.59 8.40 -7.17
N ASP A 625 31.16 8.70 -8.34
CA ASP A 625 30.40 9.09 -9.53
C ASP A 625 30.17 7.91 -10.50
N PHE A 626 30.87 6.79 -10.30
CA PHE A 626 30.70 5.57 -11.11
C PHE A 626 29.28 5.06 -11.10
N GLN A 627 28.95 4.22 -12.06
CA GLN A 627 27.75 3.41 -11.99
C GLN A 627 28.01 2.23 -11.07
N HIS A 628 27.29 2.16 -9.96
CA HIS A 628 27.32 1.05 -9.02
C HIS A 628 26.07 0.21 -9.13
N TYR A 629 26.22 -1.10 -8.88
CA TYR A 629 25.09 -2.02 -8.80
C TYR A 629 24.94 -2.51 -7.36
N PHE A 630 23.71 -2.68 -6.93
CA PHE A 630 23.47 -3.10 -5.55
C PHE A 630 23.55 -4.61 -5.44
N GLY A 631 24.59 -5.09 -4.81
CA GLY A 631 24.83 -6.49 -4.51
C GLY A 631 24.43 -6.85 -3.07
N ASN A 632 24.61 -8.11 -2.69
CA ASN A 632 24.37 -8.60 -1.35
C ASN A 632 25.33 -9.74 -0.96
N GLN A 633 26.03 -9.55 0.13
CA GLN A 633 26.91 -10.55 0.72
C GLN A 633 26.45 -10.97 2.13
N ALA A 634 25.29 -10.51 2.58
CA ALA A 634 24.66 -10.89 3.84
C ALA A 634 23.66 -12.05 3.64
N TYR A 635 23.34 -12.76 4.71
CA TYR A 635 22.33 -13.83 4.67
C TYR A 635 20.88 -13.29 4.60
N VAL A 636 20.69 -12.03 5.00
CA VAL A 636 19.40 -11.36 4.91
C VAL A 636 19.23 -10.78 3.51
N THR A 637 18.07 -10.96 2.94
CA THR A 637 17.71 -10.44 1.62
C THR A 637 17.65 -8.92 1.61
N ILE A 638 18.13 -8.33 0.54
CA ILE A 638 17.75 -6.99 0.13
C ILE A 638 16.49 -7.04 -0.74
N GLU A 639 15.88 -5.90 -1.02
CA GLU A 639 14.71 -5.84 -1.89
C GLU A 639 15.01 -6.42 -3.27
N HIS A 640 14.36 -7.52 -3.64
CA HIS A 640 14.68 -8.34 -4.84
C HIS A 640 14.62 -7.53 -6.15
N LEU A 641 13.65 -6.64 -6.29
CA LEU A 641 13.52 -5.81 -7.49
C LEU A 641 14.47 -4.62 -7.55
N LYS A 642 15.40 -4.49 -6.58
CA LYS A 642 16.35 -3.36 -6.54
C LYS A 642 17.81 -3.78 -6.56
N GLY A 643 18.10 -5.06 -6.32
CA GLY A 643 19.48 -5.50 -6.25
C GLY A 643 19.66 -7.01 -6.33
N PHE A 644 20.89 -7.39 -6.63
CA PHE A 644 21.33 -8.77 -6.74
C PHE A 644 21.54 -9.40 -5.37
N GLN A 645 21.25 -10.68 -5.22
CA GLN A 645 21.27 -11.36 -3.94
C GLN A 645 22.60 -12.08 -3.66
N LEU A 646 23.41 -12.35 -4.69
CA LEU A 646 24.71 -13.04 -4.58
C LEU A 646 25.86 -12.21 -5.14
N LEU A 647 25.58 -11.13 -5.87
CA LEU A 647 26.60 -10.24 -6.41
C LEU A 647 27.35 -9.54 -5.25
N PRO A 648 28.67 -9.58 -5.21
CA PRO A 648 29.43 -8.77 -4.26
C PRO A 648 29.23 -7.27 -4.47
N TYR A 649 29.24 -6.52 -3.38
CA TYR A 649 29.14 -5.06 -3.44
C TYR A 649 30.29 -4.48 -4.29
N TYR A 650 29.96 -3.52 -5.15
CA TYR A 650 30.86 -2.76 -6.02
C TYR A 650 31.60 -3.57 -7.10
N GLN A 651 31.40 -4.89 -7.23
CA GLN A 651 32.17 -5.76 -8.13
C GLN A 651 32.22 -5.26 -9.58
N PHE A 652 31.11 -4.74 -10.09
CA PHE A 652 31.02 -4.28 -11.49
C PHE A 652 30.84 -2.77 -11.62
N SER A 653 31.33 -2.01 -10.64
CA SER A 653 31.31 -0.54 -10.72
C SER A 653 32.11 -0.07 -11.96
N ASN A 654 31.48 0.81 -12.75
CA ASN A 654 32.03 1.15 -14.07
C ASN A 654 31.66 2.56 -14.55
N GLN A 655 32.17 2.92 -15.73
CA GLN A 655 31.92 4.16 -16.47
C GLN A 655 31.38 3.86 -17.88
N SER A 656 30.77 2.71 -18.07
CA SER A 656 30.33 2.23 -19.38
C SER A 656 29.30 3.15 -20.03
N ARG A 657 29.37 3.23 -21.36
CA ARG A 657 28.39 3.99 -22.15
C ARG A 657 27.01 3.37 -22.14
N PHE A 658 26.92 2.07 -21.84
CA PHE A 658 25.65 1.37 -21.75
C PHE A 658 25.71 0.25 -20.72
N TYR A 659 24.64 0.15 -19.93
CA TYR A 659 24.31 -0.99 -19.08
C TYR A 659 22.81 -1.24 -19.09
N SER A 660 22.40 -2.44 -18.75
CA SER A 660 21.01 -2.75 -18.41
C SER A 660 20.91 -3.69 -17.21
N THR A 661 19.87 -3.51 -16.43
CA THR A 661 19.48 -4.43 -15.34
C THR A 661 18.01 -4.80 -15.49
N VAL A 662 17.69 -6.07 -15.27
CA VAL A 662 16.33 -6.56 -15.25
C VAL A 662 16.15 -7.37 -13.97
N PHE A 663 15.12 -7.06 -13.21
CA PHE A 663 14.67 -7.83 -12.07
C PHE A 663 13.23 -8.23 -12.34
N ALA A 664 12.91 -9.51 -12.23
CA ALA A 664 11.57 -10.01 -12.43
C ALA A 664 11.26 -11.10 -11.42
N GLU A 665 10.06 -11.06 -10.84
CA GLU A 665 9.54 -12.05 -9.92
C GLU A 665 8.12 -12.46 -10.30
N TYR A 666 7.84 -13.74 -10.17
CA TYR A 666 6.52 -14.31 -10.35
C TYR A 666 6.06 -14.97 -9.05
N HIS A 667 5.11 -14.32 -8.40
CA HIS A 667 4.47 -14.78 -7.18
C HIS A 667 3.26 -15.64 -7.54
N LEU A 668 3.34 -16.94 -7.31
CA LEU A 668 2.28 -17.89 -7.65
C LEU A 668 1.07 -17.81 -6.71
N ASN A 669 1.19 -17.13 -5.56
CA ASN A 669 0.09 -16.85 -4.63
C ASN A 669 -0.82 -18.08 -4.34
N GLY A 670 -0.23 -19.25 -4.18
CA GLY A 670 -0.94 -20.49 -3.90
C GLY A 670 -1.46 -21.27 -5.13
N LEU A 671 -1.20 -20.81 -6.37
CA LEU A 671 -1.63 -21.51 -7.58
C LEU A 671 -1.25 -23.00 -7.62
N LEU A 672 -0.02 -23.32 -7.20
CA LEU A 672 0.49 -24.68 -7.10
C LEU A 672 0.41 -25.23 -5.69
N THR A 673 0.83 -24.46 -4.70
CA THR A 673 1.00 -24.92 -3.31
C THR A 673 -0.32 -25.26 -2.62
N ASN A 674 -1.44 -24.67 -3.04
CA ASN A 674 -2.76 -25.03 -2.52
C ASN A 674 -3.21 -26.43 -2.87
N LYS A 675 -2.57 -27.05 -3.87
CA LYS A 675 -2.80 -28.45 -4.25
C LYS A 675 -1.99 -29.43 -3.38
N ILE A 676 -0.98 -28.95 -2.67
CA ILE A 676 -0.09 -29.74 -1.82
C ILE A 676 -0.56 -29.66 -0.36
N PRO A 677 -0.93 -30.78 0.30
CA PRO A 677 -1.58 -30.78 1.62
C PRO A 677 -0.83 -30.02 2.71
N GLY A 678 0.49 -30.14 2.80
CA GLY A 678 1.32 -29.43 3.79
C GLY A 678 1.33 -27.91 3.54
N PHE A 679 1.67 -27.51 2.34
CA PHE A 679 1.78 -26.09 1.94
C PHE A 679 0.45 -25.34 2.09
N ARG A 680 -0.68 -25.93 1.68
CA ARG A 680 -2.00 -25.28 1.78
C ARG A 680 -2.41 -25.00 3.23
N LYS A 681 -2.07 -25.89 4.18
CA LYS A 681 -2.38 -25.70 5.61
C LYS A 681 -1.55 -24.55 6.21
N LEU A 682 -0.31 -24.42 5.77
CA LEU A 682 0.64 -23.42 6.24
C LEU A 682 0.50 -22.07 5.49
N ASN A 683 -0.29 -22.05 4.40
CA ASN A 683 -0.39 -20.89 3.49
C ASN A 683 0.99 -20.45 2.95
N TRP A 684 1.85 -21.39 2.65
CA TRP A 684 3.13 -21.13 2.02
C TRP A 684 2.97 -21.06 0.51
N PHE A 685 3.61 -20.08 -0.11
CA PHE A 685 3.51 -19.85 -1.54
C PHE A 685 4.87 -19.97 -2.20
N LEU A 686 4.87 -20.38 -3.47
CA LEU A 686 6.08 -20.40 -4.28
C LEU A 686 6.25 -19.07 -5.01
N VAL A 687 7.50 -18.65 -5.13
CA VAL A 687 7.92 -17.51 -5.93
C VAL A 687 9.12 -17.92 -6.78
N GLY A 688 9.13 -17.50 -8.03
CA GLY A 688 10.28 -17.64 -8.93
C GLY A 688 10.78 -16.27 -9.37
N GLY A 689 12.08 -16.10 -9.55
CA GLY A 689 12.63 -14.81 -9.97
C GLY A 689 13.88 -14.94 -10.83
N VAL A 690 14.17 -13.86 -11.55
CA VAL A 690 15.39 -13.71 -12.36
C VAL A 690 15.91 -12.29 -12.19
N SER A 691 17.20 -12.16 -11.94
CA SER A 691 17.93 -10.89 -11.97
C SER A 691 19.02 -10.94 -13.02
N TYR A 692 19.09 -9.92 -13.87
CA TYR A 692 20.06 -9.86 -14.97
C TYR A 692 20.78 -8.52 -14.99
N LEU A 693 22.12 -8.56 -15.19
CA LEU A 693 22.98 -7.41 -15.40
C LEU A 693 23.76 -7.61 -16.70
N HIS A 694 23.67 -6.62 -17.57
CA HIS A 694 24.55 -6.47 -18.73
C HIS A 694 25.33 -5.17 -18.61
N VAL A 695 26.65 -5.23 -18.77
CA VAL A 695 27.52 -4.06 -18.91
C VAL A 695 28.33 -4.22 -20.17
N ASN A 696 28.19 -3.29 -21.07
CA ASN A 696 28.84 -3.34 -22.38
C ASN A 696 30.38 -3.55 -22.24
N ASN A 697 30.90 -4.56 -22.96
CA ASN A 697 32.32 -4.98 -22.96
C ASN A 697 32.88 -5.36 -21.60
N MET A 698 32.04 -5.69 -20.59
CA MET A 698 32.51 -6.02 -19.25
C MET A 698 31.93 -7.32 -18.71
N VAL A 699 30.61 -7.46 -18.61
CA VAL A 699 29.95 -8.59 -17.95
C VAL A 699 28.52 -8.81 -18.39
N ASP A 700 28.16 -10.11 -18.43
CA ASP A 700 26.79 -10.61 -18.33
C ASP A 700 26.68 -11.45 -17.08
N TYR A 701 25.78 -11.06 -16.16
CA TYR A 701 25.57 -11.75 -14.90
C TYR A 701 24.09 -12.00 -14.68
N THR A 702 23.75 -13.22 -14.26
CA THR A 702 22.35 -13.64 -14.05
C THR A 702 22.20 -14.32 -12.70
N GLU A 703 21.11 -14.03 -11.99
CA GLU A 703 20.66 -14.80 -10.82
C GLU A 703 19.30 -15.42 -11.09
N ALA A 704 19.17 -16.73 -10.86
CA ALA A 704 17.90 -17.45 -10.83
C ALA A 704 17.50 -17.68 -9.38
N ILE A 705 16.24 -17.40 -9.05
CA ILE A 705 15.71 -17.40 -7.69
C ILE A 705 14.50 -18.32 -7.63
N ILE A 706 14.47 -19.21 -6.64
CA ILE A 706 13.28 -20.00 -6.27
C ILE A 706 13.09 -19.85 -4.77
N GLY A 707 11.91 -19.41 -4.35
CA GLY A 707 11.62 -19.11 -2.96
C GLY A 707 10.30 -19.66 -2.47
N ILE A 708 10.21 -19.76 -1.15
CA ILE A 708 8.97 -20.02 -0.41
C ILE A 708 8.68 -18.78 0.43
N GLU A 709 7.54 -18.18 0.21
CA GLU A 709 7.08 -16.99 0.91
C GLU A 709 5.88 -17.26 1.81
N ASN A 710 5.50 -16.26 2.62
CA ASN A 710 4.42 -16.32 3.61
C ASN A 710 4.69 -17.32 4.77
N ILE A 711 5.94 -17.67 5.02
CA ILE A 711 6.35 -18.49 6.17
C ILE A 711 6.07 -17.68 7.44
N PHE A 712 5.24 -18.24 8.35
CA PHE A 712 4.72 -17.52 9.53
C PHE A 712 4.06 -16.16 9.19
N LYS A 713 3.58 -15.96 7.95
CA LYS A 713 3.00 -14.73 7.40
C LYS A 713 3.96 -13.54 7.25
N VAL A 714 5.24 -13.71 7.53
CA VAL A 714 6.22 -12.61 7.57
C VAL A 714 7.57 -12.96 6.98
N MET A 715 7.87 -14.21 6.70
CA MET A 715 9.19 -14.64 6.22
C MET A 715 9.13 -15.20 4.80
N ARG A 716 10.24 -15.06 4.10
CA ARG A 716 10.53 -15.70 2.83
C ARG A 716 11.93 -16.30 2.87
N VAL A 717 12.11 -17.47 2.27
CA VAL A 717 13.39 -18.16 2.11
C VAL A 717 13.60 -18.46 0.65
N ASP A 718 14.74 -18.05 0.12
CA ASP A 718 15.12 -18.13 -1.29
C ASP A 718 16.38 -18.97 -1.47
N LEU A 719 16.34 -19.88 -2.44
CA LEU A 719 17.51 -20.51 -3.03
C LEU A 719 17.86 -19.75 -4.31
N ILE A 720 19.10 -19.35 -4.44
CA ILE A 720 19.56 -18.48 -5.51
C ILE A 720 20.81 -19.06 -6.16
N ASN A 721 20.82 -19.09 -7.49
CA ASN A 721 21.96 -19.47 -8.30
C ASN A 721 22.42 -18.28 -9.15
N GLY A 722 23.66 -17.84 -8.95
CA GLY A 722 24.30 -16.78 -9.73
C GLY A 722 25.23 -17.36 -10.78
N TYR A 723 25.07 -16.89 -12.01
CA TYR A 723 25.85 -17.31 -13.17
C TYR A 723 26.54 -16.13 -13.84
N GLN A 724 27.82 -16.31 -14.12
CA GLN A 724 28.65 -15.41 -14.92
C GLN A 724 29.51 -16.25 -15.86
N LYS A 725 29.61 -15.88 -17.14
CA LYS A 725 30.44 -16.61 -18.12
C LYS A 725 31.89 -16.64 -17.68
N GLY A 726 32.46 -17.83 -17.64
CA GLY A 726 33.87 -18.06 -17.26
C GLY A 726 34.13 -18.17 -15.74
N GLU A 727 33.09 -18.02 -14.92
CA GLU A 727 33.17 -18.15 -13.46
C GLU A 727 32.38 -19.35 -12.95
N PRO A 728 32.76 -19.96 -11.82
CA PRO A 728 31.94 -21.00 -11.18
C PRO A 728 30.58 -20.46 -10.77
N THR A 729 29.53 -21.28 -10.93
CA THR A 729 28.18 -20.97 -10.45
C THR A 729 28.18 -20.76 -8.93
N ARG A 730 27.65 -19.64 -8.48
CA ARG A 730 27.49 -19.34 -7.05
C ARG A 730 26.10 -19.72 -6.60
N THR A 731 26.00 -20.50 -5.52
CA THR A 731 24.72 -20.88 -4.92
C THR A 731 24.63 -20.29 -3.51
N GLY A 732 23.49 -19.75 -3.15
CA GLY A 732 23.29 -19.19 -1.82
C GLY A 732 21.83 -19.24 -1.37
N VAL A 733 21.65 -19.21 -0.05
CA VAL A 733 20.34 -19.10 0.58
C VAL A 733 20.20 -17.70 1.18
N ARG A 734 19.02 -17.09 1.02
CA ARG A 734 18.69 -15.80 1.61
C ARG A 734 17.38 -15.89 2.37
N ILE A 735 17.30 -15.13 3.45
CA ILE A 735 16.12 -15.04 4.29
C ILE A 735 15.61 -13.60 4.27
N THR A 736 14.37 -13.43 3.86
CA THR A 736 13.68 -12.15 3.94
C THR A 736 12.83 -12.13 5.20
N VAL A 737 13.05 -11.14 6.05
CA VAL A 737 12.18 -10.84 7.19
C VAL A 737 11.68 -9.42 6.96
N PRO A 738 10.38 -9.20 6.77
CA PRO A 738 9.83 -7.85 6.50
C PRO A 738 9.75 -6.98 7.77
N ILE A 739 10.62 -7.23 8.75
CA ILE A 739 10.76 -6.36 9.91
C ILE A 739 11.59 -5.17 9.48
N VAL A 740 10.90 -4.15 9.01
CA VAL A 740 11.50 -2.84 8.81
C VAL A 740 11.70 -2.23 10.20
N PHE A 741 12.89 -2.41 10.74
CA PHE A 741 13.37 -1.50 11.77
C PHE A 741 13.61 -0.14 11.08
N LYS A 742 12.55 0.69 11.04
CA LYS A 742 12.67 2.11 10.69
C LYS A 742 13.08 2.90 11.91
#